data_6d68ca5a5ae400ccd264909bfe2dfb6c
#
_entry.id   6d68ca5a5ae400ccd264909bfe2dfb6c
#
_cell.length_a   1.000
_cell.length_b   1.000
_cell.length_c   1.000
_cell.angle_alpha   90.00
_cell.angle_beta   90.00
_cell.angle_gamma   90.00
#
_symmetry.space_group_name_H-M   'P 1'
#
loop_
_entity.id
_entity.type
_entity.pdbx_description
1 polymer ?
#
loop_
_entity_poly.entity_id
_entity_poly.type
_entity_poly.pdbx_seq_one_letter_code
_entity_poly.pdbx_strand_id
1 'polypeptide(L)'
;MKSIKRPIFISFLAFVFGEFIAETNLYSGIRIGIIIISIVFIVGYTIITKQQVSFLVVIFLFLVMGLVITKSEQATRDEIYSIEDGNVKVSGTVAKITETKMGYGIYLRKSKFDAGKNENIIVYAEDVSKIKIGNVIEVRGDFEQFENARNQGNFDSRKYYESLGIYGKLSANKIVVIDKRVNIFKENIRQLKSFIEKRLDDICNKNKWNLEILKNKNSMYEAILLGDKNNLDTEIKDLYAFSGIAHVLAISGLHISIIGIFIYNSLRRKFKFFVSAFFSIIVVFLFGFLSGMAVATIRAMVMFALRLIGDAIGRNYDGLTSMSLAGILLLINNPFIIYNSGFQMSFAAIFSIIIVWKKIEYVFQFKEKIRNLDKNKENDNVISKKDRRINKLKKAKYKCESSXXXXXXXLMFSAVVSIFMSPIVAYNYYSLPTYGFLLNLIIIPLMNIVVISGIVGIMLSLITTTLGVVGIMPGALVLEFYEKLCDLMADVPFSNITVGKPEVWLIVCIYILFLIGVCWLEKRRKQFEREEKVLRKTVPLGGITMIEKLNIERNRRVKELQLYSVFLLQIVLFQVVIYGYYPVKNNIVNSKKLNISMLDVGQGDGIFLRMPNNTTMLIDGGSTTVKNVXXXXXXXXXNRIVPTIQSRGHGTIDYVVVTHCDEDHVNGINELLNSSIKKLKIKNIILPDIYLKDKKYMSVVNSAENNKINVLYITKGNSLKIGNVKFTCLSPGTEYINDDRNDYSTVLRLEYHQFSMVFTGDISGEIEEKILEDKLVVNNIRECVALKVAHHGSKYSTTDRWLEKIKPTYSFISVGKNNMYGHPTQETLDRLEQVTSKIFRTDYSGEVDIISDGKEISIIENIKNTDK
;
A
#
# COMPACT_ATOMS: atom_id res chain seq x y z
N MET A 1 17.95 -42.76 3.01
CA MET A 1 17.61 -41.65 2.09
C MET A 1 17.01 -40.51 2.91
N LYS A 2 17.61 -39.31 2.83
CA LYS A 2 17.03 -38.12 3.48
C LYS A 2 15.87 -37.65 2.57
N SER A 3 14.64 -37.89 3.00
CA SER A 3 13.46 -37.36 2.31
C SER A 3 13.54 -35.81 2.26
N ILE A 4 13.14 -35.25 1.13
CA ILE A 4 13.07 -33.79 1.02
C ILE A 4 12.03 -33.28 2.03
N LYS A 5 12.46 -32.38 2.86
CA LYS A 5 11.56 -31.68 3.76
C LYS A 5 10.79 -30.62 2.94
N ARG A 6 9.47 -30.75 2.89
CA ARG A 6 8.53 -29.78 2.29
C ARG A 6 8.59 -29.69 0.75
N PRO A 7 8.30 -30.77 0.03
CA PRO A 7 8.31 -30.74 -1.45
C PRO A 7 7.35 -29.69 -2.03
N ILE A 8 6.16 -29.52 -1.48
CA ILE A 8 5.15 -28.53 -1.97
C ILE A 8 5.70 -27.10 -1.87
N PHE A 9 6.51 -26.76 -0.86
CA PHE A 9 7.13 -25.44 -0.76
C PHE A 9 8.11 -25.19 -1.91
N ILE A 10 8.90 -26.18 -2.27
CA ILE A 10 9.85 -26.07 -3.38
C ILE A 10 9.11 -25.96 -4.71
N SER A 11 8.02 -26.73 -4.88
CA SER A 11 7.14 -26.65 -6.07
C SER A 11 6.48 -25.27 -6.20
N PHE A 12 6.06 -24.68 -5.07
CA PHE A 12 5.53 -23.30 -5.04
C PHE A 12 6.58 -22.29 -5.53
N LEU A 13 7.82 -22.40 -5.04
CA LEU A 13 8.91 -21.52 -5.48
C LEU A 13 9.22 -21.70 -6.98
N ALA A 14 9.18 -22.93 -7.46
CA ALA A 14 9.39 -23.25 -8.89
C ALA A 14 8.28 -22.63 -9.75
N PHE A 15 7.03 -22.70 -9.29
CA PHE A 15 5.88 -22.08 -9.98
C PHE A 15 6.07 -20.56 -10.09
N VAL A 16 6.36 -19.89 -8.95
CA VAL A 16 6.60 -18.42 -8.91
C VAL A 16 7.79 -18.05 -9.83
N PHE A 17 8.83 -18.87 -9.86
CA PHE A 17 9.99 -18.63 -10.74
C PHE A 17 9.59 -18.75 -12.21
N GLY A 18 8.72 -19.70 -12.56
CA GLY A 18 8.14 -19.84 -13.90
C GLY A 18 7.36 -18.61 -14.33
N GLU A 19 6.52 -18.05 -13.43
CA GLU A 19 5.81 -16.78 -13.65
C GLU A 19 6.79 -15.63 -13.92
N PHE A 20 7.83 -15.53 -13.08
CA PHE A 20 8.85 -14.48 -13.23
C PHE A 20 9.53 -14.55 -14.61
N ILE A 21 9.89 -15.76 -15.07
CA ILE A 21 10.50 -15.97 -16.41
C ILE A 21 9.51 -15.51 -17.50
N ALA A 22 8.22 -15.84 -17.36
CA ALA A 22 7.19 -15.46 -18.34
C ALA A 22 7.06 -13.94 -18.49
N GLU A 23 7.23 -13.22 -17.38
CA GLU A 23 7.03 -11.75 -17.30
C GLU A 23 8.23 -10.96 -17.83
N THR A 24 9.43 -11.54 -17.82
CA THR A 24 10.61 -10.82 -18.28
C THR A 24 10.55 -10.62 -19.82
N ASN A 25 10.87 -9.42 -20.29
CA ASN A 25 10.98 -9.10 -21.72
C ASN A 25 12.33 -9.56 -22.30
N LEU A 26 12.76 -10.73 -21.87
CA LEU A 26 13.99 -11.34 -22.36
C LEU A 26 13.75 -11.99 -23.73
N TYR A 27 14.72 -11.91 -24.59
CA TYR A 27 14.72 -12.64 -25.87
C TYR A 27 14.44 -14.13 -25.59
N SER A 28 13.72 -14.78 -26.50
CA SER A 28 13.34 -16.20 -26.37
C SER A 28 14.55 -17.10 -26.07
N GLY A 29 15.69 -16.85 -26.69
CA GLY A 29 16.93 -17.59 -26.45
C GLY A 29 17.43 -17.47 -25.00
N ILE A 30 17.35 -16.27 -24.41
CA ILE A 30 17.76 -16.04 -23.02
C ILE A 30 16.80 -16.77 -22.06
N ARG A 31 15.50 -16.74 -22.33
CA ARG A 31 14.50 -17.50 -21.54
C ARG A 31 14.79 -18.98 -21.56
N ILE A 32 15.07 -19.53 -22.75
CA ILE A 32 15.44 -20.94 -22.93
C ILE A 32 16.73 -21.24 -22.16
N GLY A 33 17.71 -20.34 -22.24
CA GLY A 33 18.98 -20.45 -21.48
C GLY A 33 18.74 -20.51 -19.97
N ILE A 34 17.87 -19.64 -19.42
CA ILE A 34 17.52 -19.63 -18.00
C ILE A 34 16.83 -20.95 -17.60
N ILE A 35 15.92 -21.46 -18.44
CA ILE A 35 15.25 -22.75 -18.21
C ILE A 35 16.28 -23.87 -18.19
N ILE A 36 17.20 -23.92 -19.15
CA ILE A 36 18.26 -24.93 -19.24
C ILE A 36 19.16 -24.87 -18.00
N ILE A 37 19.62 -23.68 -17.61
CA ILE A 37 20.45 -23.47 -16.41
C ILE A 37 19.69 -23.93 -15.17
N SER A 38 18.41 -23.63 -15.06
CA SER A 38 17.56 -24.08 -13.95
C SER A 38 17.46 -25.60 -13.91
N ILE A 39 17.30 -26.26 -15.06
CA ILE A 39 17.27 -27.72 -15.19
C ILE A 39 18.63 -28.29 -14.74
N VAL A 40 19.73 -27.75 -15.27
CA VAL A 40 21.09 -28.21 -14.92
C VAL A 40 21.33 -28.05 -13.41
N PHE A 41 20.93 -26.92 -12.83
CA PHE A 41 21.06 -26.67 -11.38
C PHE A 41 20.22 -27.67 -10.58
N ILE A 42 18.98 -27.91 -10.98
CA ILE A 42 18.06 -28.86 -10.34
C ILE A 42 18.65 -30.28 -10.41
N VAL A 43 19.13 -30.69 -11.60
CA VAL A 43 19.75 -32.01 -11.81
C VAL A 43 21.02 -32.14 -10.99
N GLY A 44 21.91 -31.15 -11.02
CA GLY A 44 23.14 -31.13 -10.22
C GLY A 44 22.84 -31.23 -8.73
N TYR A 45 21.86 -30.45 -8.24
CA TYR A 45 21.42 -30.50 -6.83
C TYR A 45 20.97 -31.89 -6.42
N THR A 46 20.21 -32.61 -7.28
CA THR A 46 19.71 -33.96 -6.94
C THR A 46 20.82 -35.02 -6.99
N ILE A 47 21.73 -34.91 -7.94
CA ILE A 47 22.91 -35.78 -8.00
C ILE A 47 23.72 -35.64 -6.70
N ILE A 48 23.99 -34.39 -6.27
CA ILE A 48 24.75 -34.09 -5.05
C ILE A 48 23.99 -34.57 -3.81
N THR A 49 22.67 -34.38 -3.75
CA THR A 49 21.85 -34.72 -2.58
C THR A 49 21.27 -36.13 -2.60
N LYS A 50 21.49 -36.89 -3.69
CA LYS A 50 20.95 -38.26 -3.89
C LYS A 50 19.42 -38.33 -3.77
N GLN A 51 18.71 -37.32 -4.30
CA GLN A 51 17.25 -37.25 -4.27
C GLN A 51 16.64 -38.04 -5.44
N GLN A 52 15.36 -38.38 -5.33
CA GLN A 52 14.65 -39.13 -6.38
C GLN A 52 14.39 -38.29 -7.62
N VAL A 53 14.59 -38.84 -8.80
CA VAL A 53 14.35 -38.23 -10.11
C VAL A 53 12.87 -37.77 -10.24
N SER A 54 11.93 -38.54 -9.68
CA SER A 54 10.49 -38.21 -9.67
C SER A 54 10.21 -36.82 -9.05
N PHE A 55 10.98 -36.41 -8.04
CA PHE A 55 10.81 -35.09 -7.41
C PHE A 55 11.27 -33.94 -8.34
N LEU A 56 12.32 -34.17 -9.10
CA LEU A 56 12.78 -33.21 -10.14
C LEU A 56 11.72 -32.95 -11.19
N VAL A 57 11.10 -34.02 -11.65
CA VAL A 57 10.03 -33.94 -12.64
C VAL A 57 8.89 -33.08 -12.10
N VAL A 58 8.52 -33.27 -10.83
CA VAL A 58 7.47 -32.47 -10.19
C VAL A 58 7.87 -30.98 -10.14
N ILE A 59 9.09 -30.64 -9.70
CA ILE A 59 9.59 -29.25 -9.66
C ILE A 59 9.52 -28.62 -11.05
N PHE A 60 10.02 -29.35 -12.06
CA PHE A 60 10.03 -28.89 -13.45
C PHE A 60 8.62 -28.66 -13.98
N LEU A 61 7.69 -29.60 -13.70
CA LEU A 61 6.28 -29.46 -14.09
C LEU A 61 5.66 -28.19 -13.50
N PHE A 62 5.93 -27.87 -12.21
CA PHE A 62 5.42 -26.66 -11.58
C PHE A 62 6.05 -25.40 -12.18
N LEU A 63 7.33 -25.41 -12.53
CA LEU A 63 7.99 -24.29 -13.22
C LEU A 63 7.34 -24.05 -14.60
N VAL A 64 7.20 -25.12 -15.39
CA VAL A 64 6.56 -25.03 -16.73
C VAL A 64 5.10 -24.58 -16.60
N MET A 65 4.38 -25.11 -15.60
CA MET A 65 2.99 -24.74 -15.34
C MET A 65 2.86 -23.23 -15.03
N GLY A 66 3.75 -22.69 -14.20
CA GLY A 66 3.77 -21.26 -13.91
C GLY A 66 4.02 -20.43 -15.17
N LEU A 67 5.01 -20.83 -15.98
CA LEU A 67 5.31 -20.14 -17.23
C LEU A 67 4.14 -20.20 -18.23
N VAL A 68 3.55 -21.37 -18.44
CA VAL A 68 2.46 -21.57 -19.43
C VAL A 68 1.21 -20.80 -19.02
N ILE A 69 0.79 -20.90 -17.74
CA ILE A 69 -0.40 -20.21 -17.25
C ILE A 69 -0.22 -18.68 -17.40
N THR A 70 0.95 -18.17 -17.02
CA THR A 70 1.22 -16.72 -17.13
C THR A 70 1.20 -16.28 -18.59
N LYS A 71 1.82 -17.04 -19.51
CA LYS A 71 1.81 -16.70 -20.95
C LYS A 71 0.40 -16.74 -21.54
N SER A 72 -0.40 -17.73 -21.16
CA SER A 72 -1.79 -17.83 -21.60
C SER A 72 -2.60 -16.61 -21.12
N GLU A 73 -2.43 -16.24 -19.85
CA GLU A 73 -3.15 -15.09 -19.28
C GLU A 73 -2.66 -13.76 -19.86
N GLN A 74 -1.35 -13.65 -20.18
CA GLN A 74 -0.81 -12.48 -20.91
C GLN A 74 -1.44 -12.33 -22.29
N ALA A 75 -1.53 -13.43 -23.04
CA ALA A 75 -2.16 -13.41 -24.37
C ALA A 75 -3.62 -12.95 -24.30
N THR A 76 -4.37 -13.47 -23.32
CA THR A 76 -5.76 -13.07 -23.08
C THR A 76 -5.84 -11.57 -22.74
N ARG A 77 -4.99 -11.10 -21.83
CA ARG A 77 -4.89 -9.71 -21.45
C ARG A 77 -4.62 -8.80 -22.66
N ASP A 78 -3.61 -9.13 -23.45
CA ASP A 78 -3.19 -8.32 -24.60
C ASP A 78 -4.30 -8.24 -25.66
N GLU A 79 -5.08 -9.32 -25.81
CA GLU A 79 -6.26 -9.35 -26.70
C GLU A 79 -7.32 -8.32 -26.27
N ILE A 80 -7.55 -8.14 -24.95
CA ILE A 80 -8.52 -7.14 -24.47
C ILE A 80 -8.00 -5.73 -24.64
N TYR A 81 -6.71 -5.53 -24.38
CA TYR A 81 -6.11 -4.21 -24.52
C TYR A 81 -5.99 -3.76 -25.99
N SER A 82 -6.39 -4.60 -26.95
CA SER A 82 -6.60 -4.21 -28.36
C SER A 82 -8.00 -3.65 -28.63
N ILE A 83 -8.92 -3.67 -27.63
CA ILE A 83 -10.25 -3.04 -27.76
C ILE A 83 -10.10 -1.54 -27.46
N GLU A 84 -10.51 -0.70 -28.41
CA GLU A 84 -10.45 0.76 -28.21
C GLU A 84 -11.48 1.24 -27.19
N ASP A 85 -11.15 2.32 -26.50
CA ASP A 85 -12.09 3.01 -25.61
C ASP A 85 -13.25 3.58 -26.44
N GLY A 86 -14.47 3.54 -25.90
CA GLY A 86 -15.65 4.10 -26.56
C GLY A 86 -16.94 3.34 -26.30
N ASN A 87 -17.98 3.67 -27.04
CA ASN A 87 -19.30 3.09 -26.82
C ASN A 87 -19.35 1.67 -27.38
N VAL A 88 -19.61 0.71 -26.50
CA VAL A 88 -19.64 -0.73 -26.86
C VAL A 88 -20.91 -1.39 -26.31
N LYS A 89 -21.20 -2.52 -26.90
CA LYS A 89 -22.24 -3.44 -26.45
C LYS A 89 -21.59 -4.72 -25.93
N VAL A 90 -21.90 -5.09 -24.71
CA VAL A 90 -21.30 -6.27 -24.05
C VAL A 90 -22.40 -7.09 -23.38
N SER A 91 -22.34 -8.41 -23.53
CA SER A 91 -23.21 -9.32 -22.80
C SER A 91 -22.37 -10.25 -21.90
N GLY A 92 -22.81 -10.50 -20.66
CA GLY A 92 -22.05 -11.31 -19.72
C GLY A 92 -22.87 -11.79 -18.53
N THR A 93 -22.31 -12.76 -17.80
CA THR A 93 -22.94 -13.32 -16.60
C THR A 93 -22.54 -12.51 -15.36
N VAL A 94 -23.53 -12.07 -14.58
CA VAL A 94 -23.32 -11.35 -13.33
C VAL A 94 -22.71 -12.30 -12.29
N ALA A 95 -21.46 -12.06 -11.93
CA ALA A 95 -20.70 -12.86 -10.96
C ALA A 95 -20.75 -12.29 -9.54
N LYS A 96 -20.84 -10.93 -9.42
CA LYS A 96 -20.84 -10.21 -8.14
C LYS A 96 -21.46 -8.83 -8.35
N ILE A 97 -22.15 -8.32 -7.35
CA ILE A 97 -22.65 -6.92 -7.30
C ILE A 97 -22.12 -6.30 -6.01
N THR A 98 -21.55 -5.12 -6.10
CA THR A 98 -21.05 -4.35 -4.93
C THR A 98 -21.66 -2.95 -4.96
N GLU A 99 -22.01 -2.44 -3.80
CA GLU A 99 -22.42 -1.05 -3.64
C GLU A 99 -21.15 -0.17 -3.68
N THR A 100 -21.26 1.00 -4.30
CA THR A 100 -20.21 2.00 -4.36
C THR A 100 -20.79 3.34 -3.89
N LYS A 101 -19.97 4.34 -3.67
CA LYS A 101 -20.45 5.68 -3.22
C LYS A 101 -21.40 6.35 -4.21
N MET A 102 -21.38 5.95 -5.49
CA MET A 102 -22.17 6.60 -6.57
C MET A 102 -23.03 5.61 -7.37
N GLY A 103 -23.45 4.50 -6.75
CA GLY A 103 -24.25 3.48 -7.42
C GLY A 103 -23.73 2.06 -7.16
N TYR A 104 -23.66 1.25 -8.20
CA TYR A 104 -23.31 -0.15 -8.09
C TYR A 104 -22.23 -0.56 -9.08
N GLY A 105 -21.33 -1.43 -8.65
CA GLY A 105 -20.37 -2.11 -9.50
C GLY A 105 -20.81 -3.55 -9.76
N ILE A 106 -21.11 -3.89 -11.00
CA ILE A 106 -21.53 -5.23 -11.44
C ILE A 106 -20.33 -5.91 -12.10
N TYR A 107 -19.86 -7.00 -11.52
CA TYR A 107 -18.73 -7.78 -12.06
C TYR A 107 -19.29 -8.81 -13.03
N LEU A 108 -18.96 -8.68 -14.32
CA LEU A 108 -19.35 -9.60 -15.36
C LEU A 108 -18.23 -10.60 -15.64
N ARG A 109 -18.58 -11.85 -15.79
CA ARG A 109 -17.68 -12.92 -16.22
C ARG A 109 -18.10 -13.41 -17.58
N LYS A 110 -17.10 -13.85 -18.37
CA LYS A 110 -17.30 -14.35 -19.74
C LYS A 110 -18.07 -13.35 -20.57
N SER A 111 -17.69 -12.07 -20.45
CA SER A 111 -18.36 -10.99 -21.17
C SER A 111 -17.99 -11.03 -22.65
N LYS A 112 -18.98 -11.16 -23.51
CA LYS A 112 -18.84 -11.16 -24.97
C LYS A 112 -19.01 -9.76 -25.50
N PHE A 113 -17.98 -9.24 -26.13
CA PHE A 113 -18.02 -8.00 -26.90
C PHE A 113 -18.53 -8.32 -28.31
N ASP A 114 -19.05 -7.32 -29.02
CA ASP A 114 -19.47 -7.47 -30.42
C ASP A 114 -18.32 -7.97 -31.31
N ALA A 115 -17.08 -7.70 -30.97
CA ALA A 115 -15.88 -8.18 -31.61
C ALA A 115 -15.55 -9.66 -31.32
N GLY A 116 -16.43 -10.41 -30.62
CA GLY A 116 -16.29 -11.83 -30.35
C GLY A 116 -15.37 -12.20 -29.17
N LYS A 117 -14.82 -11.23 -28.46
CA LYS A 117 -13.88 -11.45 -27.35
C LYS A 117 -14.61 -11.72 -26.03
N ASN A 118 -14.03 -12.57 -25.17
CA ASN A 118 -14.66 -13.05 -23.92
C ASN A 118 -13.81 -12.71 -22.70
N GLU A 119 -14.26 -11.75 -21.87
CA GLU A 119 -13.49 -11.38 -20.69
C GLU A 119 -14.30 -10.88 -19.48
N ASN A 120 -13.61 -10.71 -18.36
CA ASN A 120 -14.20 -10.20 -17.13
C ASN A 120 -14.03 -8.68 -17.07
N ILE A 121 -15.14 -7.97 -16.90
CA ILE A 121 -15.18 -6.52 -16.79
C ILE A 121 -16.02 -6.10 -15.59
N ILE A 122 -15.84 -4.87 -15.15
CA ILE A 122 -16.71 -4.23 -14.15
C ILE A 122 -17.61 -3.21 -14.87
N VAL A 123 -18.90 -3.28 -14.60
CA VAL A 123 -19.92 -2.36 -15.13
C VAL A 123 -20.40 -1.49 -13.97
N TYR A 124 -20.35 -0.19 -14.15
CA TYR A 124 -20.90 0.78 -13.20
C TYR A 124 -22.31 1.16 -13.63
N ALA A 125 -23.26 1.13 -12.68
CA ALA A 125 -24.68 1.39 -12.91
C ALA A 125 -25.31 2.10 -11.71
N GLU A 126 -26.28 2.95 -11.96
CA GLU A 126 -27.02 3.67 -10.91
C GLU A 126 -28.02 2.76 -10.19
N ASP A 127 -28.66 1.85 -10.92
CA ASP A 127 -29.69 0.96 -10.36
C ASP A 127 -29.45 -0.50 -10.77
N VAL A 128 -29.58 -1.40 -9.79
CA VAL A 128 -29.48 -2.86 -9.98
C VAL A 128 -30.69 -3.62 -9.42
N SER A 129 -31.80 -2.91 -9.15
CA SER A 129 -33.00 -3.49 -8.51
C SER A 129 -33.51 -4.75 -9.22
N LYS A 130 -33.37 -4.82 -10.54
CA LYS A 130 -33.85 -5.93 -11.39
C LYS A 130 -32.76 -6.96 -11.71
N ILE A 131 -31.55 -6.81 -11.17
CA ILE A 131 -30.38 -7.64 -11.50
C ILE A 131 -30.03 -8.53 -10.31
N LYS A 132 -29.89 -9.83 -10.57
CA LYS A 132 -29.47 -10.82 -9.56
C LYS A 132 -28.18 -11.53 -10.03
N ILE A 133 -27.42 -12.03 -9.06
CA ILE A 133 -26.20 -12.78 -9.37
C ILE A 133 -26.59 -14.08 -10.13
N GLY A 134 -25.96 -14.29 -11.27
CA GLY A 134 -26.23 -15.40 -12.19
C GLY A 134 -27.01 -15.00 -13.43
N ASN A 135 -27.69 -13.84 -13.42
CA ASN A 135 -28.36 -13.33 -14.63
C ASN A 135 -27.33 -13.12 -15.74
N VAL A 136 -27.75 -13.31 -16.98
CA VAL A 136 -26.99 -12.83 -18.15
C VAL A 136 -27.60 -11.49 -18.56
N ILE A 137 -26.77 -10.47 -18.56
CA ILE A 137 -27.18 -9.10 -18.92
C ILE A 137 -26.46 -8.63 -20.17
N GLU A 138 -27.14 -7.80 -20.93
CA GLU A 138 -26.60 -7.04 -22.05
C GLU A 138 -26.49 -5.59 -21.59
N VAL A 139 -25.33 -5.01 -21.77
CA VAL A 139 -25.03 -3.64 -21.35
C VAL A 139 -24.52 -2.85 -22.56
N ARG A 140 -25.05 -1.65 -22.76
CA ARG A 140 -24.51 -0.66 -23.70
C ARG A 140 -23.98 0.51 -22.88
N GLY A 141 -22.81 0.98 -23.23
CA GLY A 141 -22.19 2.07 -22.49
C GLY A 141 -20.76 2.33 -22.92
N ASP A 142 -20.10 3.21 -22.22
CA ASP A 142 -18.75 3.67 -22.55
C ASP A 142 -17.73 2.80 -21.86
N PHE A 143 -16.97 2.06 -22.65
CA PHE A 143 -15.88 1.16 -22.22
C PHE A 143 -14.60 1.97 -22.10
N GLU A 144 -13.88 1.74 -21.03
CA GLU A 144 -12.53 2.28 -20.84
C GLU A 144 -11.61 1.19 -20.31
N GLN A 145 -10.40 1.16 -20.83
CA GLN A 145 -9.32 0.32 -20.29
C GLN A 145 -8.83 0.86 -18.96
N PHE A 146 -8.28 -0.02 -18.11
CA PHE A 146 -7.58 0.43 -16.91
C PHE A 146 -6.19 0.96 -17.28
N GLU A 147 -5.84 2.11 -16.75
CA GLU A 147 -4.56 2.77 -17.03
C GLU A 147 -3.47 2.33 -16.05
N ASN A 148 -2.24 2.32 -16.55
CA ASN A 148 -1.04 2.25 -15.71
C ASN A 148 -0.94 3.51 -14.83
N ALA A 149 -0.12 3.46 -13.79
CA ALA A 149 0.13 4.63 -12.96
C ALA A 149 0.67 5.79 -13.82
N ARG A 150 -0.01 6.92 -13.81
CA ARG A 150 0.35 8.08 -14.64
C ARG A 150 1.49 8.91 -14.05
N ASN A 151 1.68 8.84 -12.71
CA ASN A 151 2.86 9.41 -12.04
C ASN A 151 3.59 8.31 -11.28
N GLN A 152 4.89 8.46 -11.11
CA GLN A 152 5.70 7.56 -10.29
C GLN A 152 5.12 7.48 -8.85
N GLY A 153 4.88 6.27 -8.38
CA GLY A 153 4.35 6.07 -7.02
C GLY A 153 2.82 6.11 -6.93
N ASN A 154 2.12 6.47 -7.99
CA ASN A 154 0.66 6.45 -7.99
C ASN A 154 0.11 5.02 -8.02
N PHE A 155 -1.13 4.88 -7.64
CA PHE A 155 -1.85 3.61 -7.69
C PHE A 155 -2.00 3.14 -9.14
N ASP A 156 -1.50 1.94 -9.42
CA ASP A 156 -1.56 1.31 -10.73
C ASP A 156 -2.89 0.54 -10.83
N SER A 157 -3.90 1.16 -11.41
CA SER A 157 -5.24 0.58 -11.52
C SER A 157 -5.23 -0.66 -12.42
N ARG A 158 -4.43 -0.64 -13.49
CA ARG A 158 -4.30 -1.76 -14.42
C ARG A 158 -3.81 -3.01 -13.68
N LYS A 159 -2.64 -2.94 -13.02
CA LYS A 159 -2.07 -4.06 -12.26
C LYS A 159 -3.00 -4.54 -11.14
N TYR A 160 -3.67 -3.60 -10.46
CA TYR A 160 -4.60 -3.96 -9.38
C TYR A 160 -5.78 -4.76 -9.91
N TYR A 161 -6.48 -4.30 -10.96
CA TYR A 161 -7.64 -5.00 -11.50
C TYR A 161 -7.25 -6.29 -12.23
N GLU A 162 -6.10 -6.32 -12.92
CA GLU A 162 -5.51 -7.56 -13.47
C GLU A 162 -5.31 -8.60 -12.35
N SER A 163 -4.84 -8.18 -11.18
CA SER A 163 -4.68 -9.08 -10.03
C SER A 163 -6.00 -9.65 -9.51
N LEU A 164 -7.13 -9.02 -9.87
CA LEU A 164 -8.48 -9.51 -9.57
C LEU A 164 -9.10 -10.28 -10.76
N GLY A 165 -8.39 -10.38 -11.88
CA GLY A 165 -8.86 -10.99 -13.12
C GLY A 165 -9.92 -10.16 -13.81
N ILE A 166 -9.80 -8.83 -13.76
CA ILE A 166 -10.72 -7.85 -14.38
C ILE A 166 -9.88 -6.96 -15.31
N TYR A 167 -10.32 -6.80 -16.56
CA TYR A 167 -9.48 -6.21 -17.58
C TYR A 167 -10.01 -4.89 -18.18
N GLY A 168 -11.25 -4.49 -17.81
CA GLY A 168 -11.81 -3.22 -18.27
C GLY A 168 -12.99 -2.78 -17.42
N LYS A 169 -13.39 -1.54 -17.61
CA LYS A 169 -14.56 -0.93 -16.94
C LYS A 169 -15.51 -0.38 -17.99
N LEU A 170 -16.81 -0.42 -17.67
CA LEU A 170 -17.86 0.05 -18.57
C LEU A 170 -18.86 0.89 -17.76
N SER A 171 -19.09 2.13 -18.19
CA SER A 171 -20.13 2.99 -17.61
C SER A 171 -21.43 2.73 -18.35
N ALA A 172 -22.43 2.16 -17.67
CA ALA A 172 -23.66 1.69 -18.31
C ALA A 172 -24.62 2.81 -18.60
N ASN A 173 -24.99 2.94 -19.88
CA ASN A 173 -26.08 3.80 -20.33
C ASN A 173 -27.42 3.05 -20.35
N LYS A 174 -27.37 1.76 -20.69
CA LYS A 174 -28.57 0.90 -20.74
C LYS A 174 -28.20 -0.55 -20.36
N ILE A 175 -29.04 -1.15 -19.51
CA ILE A 175 -28.87 -2.56 -19.09
C ILE A 175 -30.18 -3.33 -19.39
N VAL A 176 -30.05 -4.49 -20.01
CA VAL A 176 -31.16 -5.39 -20.30
C VAL A 176 -30.83 -6.79 -19.78
N VAL A 177 -31.73 -7.41 -19.03
CA VAL A 177 -31.56 -8.80 -18.59
C VAL A 177 -32.02 -9.74 -19.73
N ILE A 178 -31.06 -10.48 -20.29
CA ILE A 178 -31.33 -11.44 -21.37
C ILE A 178 -31.81 -12.79 -20.77
N ASP A 179 -31.14 -13.25 -19.72
CA ASP A 179 -31.44 -14.53 -19.08
C ASP A 179 -31.58 -14.30 -17.57
N LYS A 180 -32.70 -14.77 -17.02
CA LYS A 180 -33.07 -14.61 -15.61
C LYS A 180 -32.55 -15.73 -14.69
N ARG A 181 -31.67 -16.63 -15.19
CA ARG A 181 -31.06 -17.66 -14.32
C ARG A 181 -30.37 -16.99 -13.14
N VAL A 182 -30.55 -17.54 -11.94
CA VAL A 182 -30.01 -16.99 -10.70
C VAL A 182 -29.09 -18.02 -10.06
N ASN A 183 -27.92 -17.60 -9.62
CA ASN A 183 -27.08 -18.40 -8.74
C ASN A 183 -27.62 -18.24 -7.30
N ILE A 184 -28.52 -19.16 -6.91
CA ILE A 184 -29.26 -19.11 -5.66
C ILE A 184 -28.29 -18.95 -4.45
N PHE A 185 -27.20 -19.71 -4.42
CA PHE A 185 -26.22 -19.66 -3.33
C PHE A 185 -25.61 -18.27 -3.17
N LYS A 186 -25.04 -17.72 -4.25
CA LYS A 186 -24.37 -16.39 -4.21
C LYS A 186 -25.37 -15.26 -3.95
N GLU A 187 -26.57 -15.37 -4.51
CA GLU A 187 -27.62 -14.36 -4.31
C GLU A 187 -28.08 -14.35 -2.85
N ASN A 188 -28.27 -15.53 -2.23
CA ASN A 188 -28.61 -15.63 -0.81
C ASN A 188 -27.52 -15.05 0.10
N ILE A 189 -26.24 -15.27 -0.24
CA ILE A 189 -25.09 -14.68 0.48
C ILE A 189 -25.14 -13.14 0.35
N ARG A 190 -25.42 -12.61 -0.85
CA ARG A 190 -25.57 -11.16 -1.08
C ARG A 190 -26.71 -10.58 -0.23
N GLN A 191 -27.86 -11.24 -0.22
CA GLN A 191 -29.01 -10.82 0.58
C GLN A 191 -28.72 -10.88 2.08
N LEU A 192 -28.02 -11.93 2.54
CA LEU A 192 -27.58 -12.04 3.94
C LEU A 192 -26.61 -10.92 4.30
N LYS A 193 -25.67 -10.60 3.40
CA LYS A 193 -24.72 -9.49 3.60
C LYS A 193 -25.49 -8.17 3.77
N SER A 194 -26.38 -7.85 2.83
CA SER A 194 -27.19 -6.61 2.88
C SER A 194 -28.07 -6.55 4.13
N PHE A 195 -28.64 -7.68 4.56
CA PHE A 195 -29.41 -7.78 5.80
C PHE A 195 -28.54 -7.42 7.02
N ILE A 196 -27.31 -7.97 7.10
CA ILE A 196 -26.38 -7.68 8.20
C ILE A 196 -25.97 -6.20 8.20
N GLU A 197 -25.67 -5.62 7.03
CA GLU A 197 -25.32 -4.19 6.87
C GLU A 197 -26.44 -3.30 7.41
N LYS A 198 -27.68 -3.60 7.01
CA LYS A 198 -28.87 -2.88 7.50
C LYS A 198 -29.01 -3.01 9.02
N ARG A 199 -28.79 -4.21 9.58
CA ARG A 199 -28.86 -4.41 11.05
C ARG A 199 -27.78 -3.61 11.77
N LEU A 200 -26.55 -3.56 11.23
CA LEU A 200 -25.45 -2.76 11.80
C LEU A 200 -25.81 -1.26 11.77
N ASP A 201 -26.40 -0.79 10.69
CA ASP A 201 -26.86 0.60 10.58
C ASP A 201 -27.97 0.90 11.62
N ASP A 202 -28.95 0.01 11.74
CA ASP A 202 -30.03 0.16 12.73
C ASP A 202 -29.50 0.20 14.17
N ILE A 203 -28.51 -0.65 14.50
CA ILE A 203 -27.86 -0.68 15.83
C ILE A 203 -27.05 0.58 16.08
N CYS A 204 -26.23 1.00 15.12
CA CYS A 204 -25.24 2.07 15.33
C CYS A 204 -25.84 3.46 15.17
N ASN A 205 -26.65 3.68 14.13
CA ASN A 205 -27.07 5.03 13.74
C ASN A 205 -28.55 5.33 14.06
N LYS A 206 -29.42 4.32 14.08
CA LYS A 206 -30.87 4.49 14.27
C LYS A 206 -31.39 3.99 15.64
N ASN A 207 -30.49 3.80 16.60
CA ASN A 207 -30.87 3.32 17.92
C ASN A 207 -31.54 4.43 18.75
N LYS A 208 -32.47 4.02 19.63
CA LYS A 208 -33.25 4.93 20.51
C LYS A 208 -32.40 5.77 21.47
N TRP A 209 -31.20 5.30 21.80
CA TRP A 209 -30.32 5.98 22.78
C TRP A 209 -29.40 7.02 22.14
N ASN A 210 -29.32 7.07 20.80
CA ASN A 210 -28.49 8.02 20.03
C ASN A 210 -27.09 8.19 20.62
N LEU A 211 -26.44 7.06 20.93
CA LEU A 211 -25.13 7.06 21.60
C LEU A 211 -24.03 7.51 20.61
N GLU A 212 -23.40 8.61 20.94
CA GLU A 212 -22.35 9.22 20.12
C GLU A 212 -21.21 8.24 19.80
N ILE A 213 -20.86 7.38 20.76
CA ILE A 213 -19.81 6.37 20.61
C ILE A 213 -20.12 5.33 19.50
N LEU A 214 -21.39 5.13 19.16
CA LEU A 214 -21.80 4.19 18.11
C LEU A 214 -21.88 4.84 16.73
N LYS A 215 -21.92 6.16 16.68
CA LYS A 215 -22.09 6.91 15.44
C LYS A 215 -20.97 6.56 14.47
N ASN A 216 -21.33 6.18 13.25
CA ASN A 216 -20.41 5.79 12.18
C ASN A 216 -19.58 4.50 12.44
N LYS A 217 -19.80 3.79 13.56
CA LYS A 217 -19.09 2.51 13.81
C LYS A 217 -19.62 1.36 12.93
N ASN A 218 -20.81 1.51 12.33
CA ASN A 218 -21.35 0.53 11.37
C ASN A 218 -20.34 0.24 10.25
N SER A 219 -19.75 1.27 9.64
CA SER A 219 -18.76 1.11 8.55
C SER A 219 -17.50 0.36 8.99
N MET A 220 -17.06 0.57 10.24
CA MET A 220 -15.93 -0.16 10.80
C MET A 220 -16.29 -1.66 11.00
N TYR A 221 -17.49 -1.95 11.52
CA TYR A 221 -17.97 -3.33 11.67
C TYR A 221 -18.18 -4.00 10.30
N GLU A 222 -18.68 -3.26 9.29
CA GLU A 222 -18.79 -3.74 7.90
C GLU A 222 -17.42 -4.16 7.37
N ALA A 223 -16.41 -3.33 7.58
CA ALA A 223 -15.03 -3.64 7.16
C ALA A 223 -14.47 -4.87 7.87
N ILE A 224 -14.67 -4.98 9.19
CA ILE A 224 -14.09 -6.03 10.05
C ILE A 224 -14.83 -7.38 9.88
N LEU A 225 -16.17 -7.36 9.80
CA LEU A 225 -17.00 -8.58 9.76
C LEU A 225 -17.35 -9.03 8.34
N LEU A 226 -17.58 -8.08 7.43
CA LEU A 226 -18.03 -8.36 6.06
C LEU A 226 -16.98 -8.09 4.99
N GLY A 227 -15.86 -7.48 5.37
CA GLY A 227 -14.79 -7.12 4.44
C GLY A 227 -15.12 -5.93 3.53
N ASP A 228 -16.22 -5.22 3.84
CA ASP A 228 -16.66 -4.09 3.01
C ASP A 228 -16.09 -2.77 3.57
N LYS A 229 -15.31 -2.10 2.74
CA LYS A 229 -14.62 -0.85 3.09
C LYS A 229 -15.18 0.37 2.35
N ASN A 230 -16.25 0.19 1.57
CA ASN A 230 -16.77 1.24 0.70
C ASN A 230 -17.27 2.44 1.50
N ASN A 231 -17.98 2.17 2.60
CA ASN A 231 -18.57 3.19 3.46
C ASN A 231 -17.62 3.70 4.55
N LEU A 232 -16.42 3.13 4.64
CA LEU A 232 -15.47 3.48 5.69
C LEU A 232 -14.85 4.85 5.42
N ASP A 233 -14.83 5.68 6.45
CA ASP A 233 -14.27 7.02 6.41
C ASP A 233 -12.80 6.98 5.97
N THR A 234 -12.44 7.85 5.03
CA THR A 234 -11.07 7.98 4.52
C THR A 234 -10.10 8.41 5.62
N GLU A 235 -10.53 9.27 6.55
CA GLU A 235 -9.67 9.69 7.67
C GLU A 235 -9.32 8.50 8.58
N ILE A 236 -10.29 7.63 8.88
CA ILE A 236 -10.05 6.41 9.69
C ILE A 236 -9.10 5.45 8.93
N LYS A 237 -9.31 5.26 7.62
CA LYS A 237 -8.40 4.44 6.79
C LYS A 237 -6.96 4.96 6.86
N ASP A 238 -6.80 6.27 6.69
CA ASP A 238 -5.51 6.94 6.68
C ASP A 238 -4.85 6.90 8.06
N LEU A 239 -5.60 7.15 9.12
CA LEU A 239 -5.12 7.08 10.52
C LEU A 239 -4.58 5.68 10.85
N TYR A 240 -5.33 4.63 10.49
CA TYR A 240 -4.94 3.24 10.75
C TYR A 240 -3.74 2.82 9.87
N ALA A 241 -3.68 3.32 8.62
CA ALA A 241 -2.54 3.07 7.74
C ALA A 241 -1.28 3.77 8.25
N PHE A 242 -1.40 5.04 8.64
CA PHE A 242 -0.33 5.86 9.19
C PHE A 242 0.25 5.25 10.47
N SER A 243 -0.62 4.71 11.33
CA SER A 243 -0.26 4.07 12.61
C SER A 243 0.23 2.61 12.46
N GLY A 244 0.11 2.01 11.25
CA GLY A 244 0.57 0.64 10.96
C GLY A 244 -0.41 -0.45 11.37
N ILE A 245 -1.68 -0.11 11.57
CA ILE A 245 -2.73 -1.07 11.97
C ILE A 245 -3.84 -1.25 10.93
N ALA A 246 -3.61 -0.81 9.68
CA ALA A 246 -4.58 -0.95 8.58
C ALA A 246 -5.07 -2.40 8.38
N HIS A 247 -4.27 -3.39 8.78
CA HIS A 247 -4.61 -4.81 8.70
C HIS A 247 -5.79 -5.22 9.60
N VAL A 248 -6.13 -4.39 10.59
CA VAL A 248 -7.31 -4.58 11.48
C VAL A 248 -8.61 -4.40 10.69
N LEU A 249 -8.60 -3.47 9.72
CA LEU A 249 -9.75 -3.19 8.84
C LEU A 249 -9.85 -4.17 7.67
N ALA A 250 -8.96 -5.17 7.62
CA ALA A 250 -8.98 -6.19 6.58
C ALA A 250 -9.24 -7.55 7.22
N ILE A 251 -10.12 -8.33 6.62
CA ILE A 251 -10.34 -9.69 7.11
C ILE A 251 -9.04 -10.48 6.98
N SER A 252 -8.54 -10.93 8.10
CA SER A 252 -7.23 -11.57 8.22
C SER A 252 -7.35 -13.02 8.68
N GLY A 253 -6.25 -13.73 8.68
CA GLY A 253 -6.16 -15.07 9.26
C GLY A 253 -6.58 -15.13 10.72
N LEU A 254 -6.45 -14.01 11.45
CA LEU A 254 -6.90 -13.91 12.85
C LEU A 254 -8.43 -14.04 12.93
N HIS A 255 -9.18 -13.30 12.10
CA HIS A 255 -10.67 -13.36 12.06
C HIS A 255 -11.13 -14.79 11.76
N ILE A 256 -10.57 -15.43 10.73
CA ILE A 256 -10.86 -16.82 10.34
C ILE A 256 -10.58 -17.77 11.52
N SER A 257 -9.45 -17.57 12.19
CA SER A 257 -9.05 -18.41 13.35
C SER A 257 -9.97 -18.20 14.54
N ILE A 258 -10.34 -16.97 14.87
CA ILE A 258 -11.26 -16.65 15.98
C ILE A 258 -12.59 -17.39 15.74
N ILE A 259 -13.22 -17.19 14.58
CA ILE A 259 -14.51 -17.77 14.24
C ILE A 259 -14.42 -19.29 14.16
N GLY A 260 -13.43 -19.81 13.41
CA GLY A 260 -13.28 -21.25 13.19
C GLY A 260 -12.99 -22.04 14.46
N ILE A 261 -12.05 -21.52 15.29
CA ILE A 261 -11.67 -22.19 16.56
C ILE A 261 -12.82 -22.10 17.57
N PHE A 262 -13.50 -20.95 17.64
CA PHE A 262 -14.66 -20.78 18.53
C PHE A 262 -15.73 -21.82 18.21
N ILE A 263 -16.11 -21.97 16.95
CA ILE A 263 -17.11 -22.92 16.49
C ILE A 263 -16.66 -24.36 16.74
N TYR A 264 -15.39 -24.65 16.36
CA TYR A 264 -14.80 -25.97 16.55
C TYR A 264 -14.84 -26.38 18.04
N ASN A 265 -14.41 -25.51 18.94
CA ASN A 265 -14.38 -25.80 20.39
C ASN A 265 -15.78 -25.93 20.97
N SER A 266 -16.75 -25.15 20.50
CA SER A 266 -18.15 -25.22 20.92
C SER A 266 -18.80 -26.56 20.53
N LEU A 267 -18.56 -27.00 19.30
CA LEU A 267 -19.05 -28.27 18.77
C LEU A 267 -18.34 -29.46 19.42
N ARG A 268 -17.02 -29.35 19.72
CA ARG A 268 -16.24 -30.45 20.36
C ARG A 268 -16.71 -30.83 21.75
N ARG A 269 -17.44 -29.92 22.39
CA ARG A 269 -18.07 -30.23 23.70
C ARG A 269 -19.21 -31.24 23.58
N LYS A 270 -19.84 -31.36 22.41
CA LYS A 270 -21.05 -32.21 22.19
C LYS A 270 -20.86 -33.29 21.14
N PHE A 271 -19.94 -33.08 20.16
CA PHE A 271 -19.79 -33.92 18.97
C PHE A 271 -18.40 -34.52 18.85
N LYS A 272 -18.30 -35.62 18.12
CA LYS A 272 -17.00 -36.25 17.76
C LYS A 272 -16.15 -35.33 16.89
N PHE A 273 -14.84 -35.58 16.88
CA PHE A 273 -13.85 -34.77 16.17
C PHE A 273 -14.26 -34.45 14.71
N PHE A 274 -14.56 -35.52 13.93
CA PHE A 274 -14.85 -35.35 12.49
C PHE A 274 -16.05 -34.45 12.23
N VAL A 275 -17.13 -34.60 13.02
CA VAL A 275 -18.33 -33.78 12.90
C VAL A 275 -18.02 -32.33 13.22
N SER A 276 -17.28 -32.08 14.30
CA SER A 276 -16.88 -30.73 14.73
C SER A 276 -15.99 -30.06 13.70
N ALA A 277 -15.02 -30.80 13.15
CA ALA A 277 -14.11 -30.31 12.11
C ALA A 277 -14.87 -29.97 10.81
N PHE A 278 -15.73 -30.86 10.36
CA PHE A 278 -16.52 -30.72 9.14
C PHE A 278 -17.41 -29.47 9.18
N PHE A 279 -18.18 -29.30 10.26
CA PHE A 279 -19.06 -28.12 10.39
C PHE A 279 -18.26 -26.83 10.57
N SER A 280 -17.12 -26.87 11.28
CA SER A 280 -16.24 -25.68 11.41
C SER A 280 -15.66 -25.24 10.07
N ILE A 281 -15.25 -26.19 9.23
CA ILE A 281 -14.76 -25.91 7.88
C ILE A 281 -15.89 -25.27 7.05
N ILE A 282 -17.10 -25.81 7.08
CA ILE A 282 -18.25 -25.27 6.34
C ILE A 282 -18.53 -23.82 6.78
N VAL A 283 -18.59 -23.54 8.09
CA VAL A 283 -18.88 -22.19 8.59
C VAL A 283 -17.76 -21.21 8.19
N VAL A 284 -16.50 -21.63 8.25
CA VAL A 284 -15.39 -20.80 7.81
C VAL A 284 -15.48 -20.49 6.31
N PHE A 285 -15.88 -21.46 5.47
CA PHE A 285 -16.08 -21.22 4.04
C PHE A 285 -17.27 -20.29 3.76
N LEU A 286 -18.39 -20.48 4.47
CA LEU A 286 -19.56 -19.57 4.38
C LEU A 286 -19.16 -18.14 4.76
N PHE A 287 -18.40 -17.98 5.85
CA PHE A 287 -17.86 -16.68 6.27
C PHE A 287 -16.94 -16.08 5.20
N GLY A 288 -16.12 -16.91 4.56
CA GLY A 288 -15.26 -16.47 3.44
C GLY A 288 -16.08 -15.93 2.27
N PHE A 289 -17.18 -16.59 1.90
CA PHE A 289 -18.08 -16.09 0.84
C PHE A 289 -18.75 -14.78 1.26
N LEU A 290 -19.22 -14.70 2.51
CA LEU A 290 -19.86 -13.50 3.07
C LEU A 290 -18.89 -12.30 3.01
N SER A 291 -17.61 -12.55 3.29
CA SER A 291 -16.56 -11.52 3.32
C SER A 291 -15.90 -11.22 1.96
N GLY A 292 -16.47 -11.73 0.86
CA GLY A 292 -16.03 -11.41 -0.50
C GLY A 292 -14.80 -12.17 -0.99
N MET A 293 -14.36 -13.23 -0.30
CA MET A 293 -13.26 -14.11 -0.75
C MET A 293 -11.93 -13.37 -1.04
N ALA A 294 -11.56 -12.41 -0.18
CA ALA A 294 -10.27 -11.72 -0.30
C ALA A 294 -9.09 -12.71 -0.24
N VAL A 295 -7.96 -12.36 -0.86
CA VAL A 295 -6.76 -13.22 -0.95
C VAL A 295 -6.31 -13.74 0.42
N ALA A 296 -6.26 -12.87 1.42
CA ALA A 296 -5.88 -13.22 2.80
C ALA A 296 -6.90 -14.19 3.43
N THR A 297 -8.18 -14.02 3.11
CA THR A 297 -9.28 -14.88 3.56
C THR A 297 -9.15 -16.29 2.96
N ILE A 298 -8.96 -16.38 1.63
CA ILE A 298 -8.79 -17.68 0.93
C ILE A 298 -7.60 -18.43 1.51
N ARG A 299 -6.44 -17.78 1.65
CA ARG A 299 -5.25 -18.39 2.24
C ARG A 299 -5.55 -18.94 3.64
N ALA A 300 -6.20 -18.12 4.49
CA ALA A 300 -6.49 -18.50 5.87
C ALA A 300 -7.49 -19.67 5.95
N MET A 301 -8.52 -19.69 5.09
CA MET A 301 -9.49 -20.79 5.00
C MET A 301 -8.81 -22.11 4.61
N VAL A 302 -7.96 -22.06 3.57
CA VAL A 302 -7.23 -23.26 3.10
C VAL A 302 -6.32 -23.77 4.22
N MET A 303 -5.55 -22.89 4.86
CA MET A 303 -4.65 -23.29 5.96
C MET A 303 -5.42 -23.85 7.17
N PHE A 304 -6.55 -23.27 7.52
CA PHE A 304 -7.42 -23.72 8.61
C PHE A 304 -8.01 -25.11 8.29
N ALA A 305 -8.55 -25.29 7.08
CA ALA A 305 -9.11 -26.57 6.63
C ALA A 305 -8.04 -27.67 6.63
N LEU A 306 -6.85 -27.38 6.08
CA LEU A 306 -5.72 -28.34 6.03
C LEU A 306 -5.26 -28.73 7.43
N ARG A 307 -5.32 -27.81 8.40
CA ARG A 307 -4.98 -28.11 9.80
C ARG A 307 -5.96 -29.12 10.39
N LEU A 308 -7.27 -28.85 10.27
CA LEU A 308 -8.30 -29.75 10.80
C LEU A 308 -8.29 -31.11 10.08
N ILE A 309 -8.11 -31.13 8.75
CA ILE A 309 -8.00 -32.37 7.97
C ILE A 309 -6.74 -33.16 8.42
N GLY A 310 -5.61 -32.48 8.57
CA GLY A 310 -4.36 -33.10 9.05
C GLY A 310 -4.56 -33.76 10.41
N ASP A 311 -5.17 -33.04 11.35
CA ASP A 311 -5.48 -33.57 12.69
C ASP A 311 -6.43 -34.76 12.60
N ALA A 312 -7.43 -34.71 11.67
CA ALA A 312 -8.41 -35.79 11.45
C ALA A 312 -7.79 -37.10 10.94
N ILE A 313 -6.79 -37.01 10.06
CA ILE A 313 -6.11 -38.18 9.47
C ILE A 313 -4.83 -38.54 10.24
N GLY A 314 -4.59 -37.97 11.42
CA GLY A 314 -3.41 -38.25 12.26
C GLY A 314 -2.09 -37.78 11.66
N ARG A 315 -2.08 -36.80 10.78
CA ARG A 315 -0.87 -36.23 10.16
C ARG A 315 -0.49 -34.89 10.80
N ASN A 316 0.79 -34.70 11.03
CA ASN A 316 1.33 -33.46 11.57
C ASN A 316 1.13 -32.31 10.59
N TYR A 317 0.50 -31.24 11.04
CA TYR A 317 0.29 -30.01 10.28
C TYR A 317 1.63 -29.29 10.06
N ASP A 318 1.95 -29.00 8.79
CA ASP A 318 3.09 -28.12 8.44
C ASP A 318 2.57 -26.83 7.78
N GLY A 319 2.74 -25.74 8.50
CA GLY A 319 2.24 -24.43 8.09
C GLY A 319 2.83 -23.93 6.77
N LEU A 320 4.12 -24.24 6.51
CA LEU A 320 4.77 -23.78 5.27
C LEU A 320 4.21 -24.54 4.05
N THR A 321 4.01 -25.85 4.18
CA THR A 321 3.38 -26.70 3.14
C THR A 321 1.94 -26.21 2.86
N SER A 322 1.18 -25.90 3.91
CA SER A 322 -0.20 -25.41 3.80
C SER A 322 -0.27 -24.03 3.13
N MET A 323 0.64 -23.13 3.52
CA MET A 323 0.78 -21.80 2.89
C MET A 323 1.09 -21.92 1.41
N SER A 324 2.03 -22.81 1.07
CA SER A 324 2.46 -23.04 -0.34
C SER A 324 1.33 -23.59 -1.20
N LEU A 325 0.55 -24.53 -0.65
CA LEU A 325 -0.61 -25.07 -1.37
C LEU A 325 -1.65 -23.96 -1.62
N ALA A 326 -1.93 -23.12 -0.60
CA ALA A 326 -2.83 -21.99 -0.78
C ALA A 326 -2.30 -21.02 -1.86
N GLY A 327 -0.98 -20.77 -1.87
CA GLY A 327 -0.33 -19.93 -2.89
C GLY A 327 -0.49 -20.50 -4.30
N ILE A 328 -0.21 -21.79 -4.48
CA ILE A 328 -0.34 -22.48 -5.77
C ILE A 328 -1.80 -22.37 -6.28
N LEU A 329 -2.78 -22.64 -5.40
CA LEU A 329 -4.21 -22.55 -5.77
C LEU A 329 -4.61 -21.15 -6.24
N LEU A 330 -4.09 -20.11 -5.58
CA LEU A 330 -4.35 -18.71 -5.96
C LEU A 330 -3.70 -18.36 -7.30
N LEU A 331 -2.42 -18.74 -7.49
CA LEU A 331 -1.65 -18.42 -8.70
C LEU A 331 -2.13 -19.18 -9.94
N ILE A 332 -2.59 -20.42 -9.80
CA ILE A 332 -3.21 -21.17 -10.89
C ILE A 332 -4.48 -20.45 -11.39
N ASN A 333 -5.24 -19.87 -10.44
CA ASN A 333 -6.48 -19.16 -10.79
C ASN A 333 -6.20 -17.81 -11.46
N ASN A 334 -5.14 -17.10 -11.03
CA ASN A 334 -4.71 -15.83 -11.63
C ASN A 334 -3.25 -15.57 -11.27
N PRO A 335 -2.30 -15.67 -12.22
CA PRO A 335 -0.88 -15.44 -11.93
C PRO A 335 -0.60 -13.98 -11.53
N PHE A 336 -1.36 -13.01 -12.05
CA PHE A 336 -1.16 -11.59 -11.74
C PHE A 336 -1.46 -11.25 -10.27
N ILE A 337 -2.06 -12.16 -9.49
CA ILE A 337 -2.32 -11.97 -8.06
C ILE A 337 -1.02 -11.70 -7.27
N ILE A 338 0.13 -12.06 -7.81
CA ILE A 338 1.45 -11.79 -7.20
C ILE A 338 1.69 -10.27 -7.04
N TYR A 339 1.08 -9.43 -7.89
CA TYR A 339 1.17 -7.97 -7.82
C TYR A 339 0.24 -7.37 -6.78
N ASN A 340 -0.68 -8.15 -6.23
CA ASN A 340 -1.64 -7.69 -5.22
C ASN A 340 -0.91 -7.48 -3.88
N SER A 341 -0.95 -6.26 -3.34
CA SER A 341 -0.30 -5.94 -2.05
C SER A 341 -0.83 -6.80 -0.90
N GLY A 342 -2.13 -7.16 -0.94
CA GLY A 342 -2.73 -8.07 0.04
C GLY A 342 -2.12 -9.47 -0.01
N PHE A 343 -1.84 -9.99 -1.21
CA PHE A 343 -1.11 -11.26 -1.39
C PHE A 343 0.29 -11.15 -0.81
N GLN A 344 1.07 -10.15 -1.25
CA GLN A 344 2.46 -9.94 -0.83
C GLN A 344 2.58 -9.86 0.70
N MET A 345 1.79 -8.97 1.31
CA MET A 345 1.83 -8.76 2.77
C MET A 345 1.36 -9.99 3.54
N SER A 346 0.28 -10.64 3.08
CA SER A 346 -0.31 -11.79 3.75
C SER A 346 0.64 -13.00 3.76
N PHE A 347 1.30 -13.27 2.62
CA PHE A 347 2.25 -14.39 2.49
C PHE A 347 3.56 -14.09 3.23
N ALA A 348 4.08 -12.87 3.16
CA ALA A 348 5.30 -12.47 3.87
C ALA A 348 5.10 -12.54 5.40
N ALA A 349 3.95 -12.11 5.92
CA ALA A 349 3.63 -12.17 7.34
C ALA A 349 3.64 -13.62 7.84
N ILE A 350 2.97 -14.53 7.13
CA ILE A 350 2.95 -15.96 7.52
C ILE A 350 4.34 -16.60 7.39
N PHE A 351 5.09 -16.27 6.34
CA PHE A 351 6.47 -16.72 6.17
C PHE A 351 7.34 -16.28 7.36
N SER A 352 7.22 -14.99 7.75
CA SER A 352 7.92 -14.46 8.93
C SER A 352 7.58 -15.24 10.20
N ILE A 353 6.30 -15.54 10.42
CA ILE A 353 5.83 -16.28 11.60
C ILE A 353 6.35 -17.72 11.58
N ILE A 354 6.24 -18.42 10.45
CA ILE A 354 6.56 -19.86 10.35
C ILE A 354 8.07 -20.11 10.35
N ILE A 355 8.86 -19.26 9.69
CA ILE A 355 10.30 -19.49 9.49
C ILE A 355 11.13 -18.60 10.41
N VAL A 356 10.96 -17.29 10.29
CA VAL A 356 11.84 -16.32 10.95
C VAL A 356 11.63 -16.37 12.46
N TRP A 357 10.37 -16.21 12.89
CA TRP A 357 10.04 -16.22 14.33
C TRP A 357 10.43 -17.54 15.02
N LYS A 358 10.13 -18.69 14.39
CA LYS A 358 10.49 -20.00 14.99
C LYS A 358 12.00 -20.15 15.24
N LYS A 359 12.84 -19.66 14.31
CA LYS A 359 14.30 -19.69 14.46
C LYS A 359 14.76 -18.74 15.57
N ILE A 360 14.21 -17.54 15.62
CA ILE A 360 14.52 -16.51 16.62
C ILE A 360 14.08 -17.00 18.01
N GLU A 361 12.86 -17.54 18.10
CA GLU A 361 12.34 -18.14 19.35
C GLU A 361 13.27 -19.24 19.86
N TYR A 362 13.77 -20.12 18.97
CA TYR A 362 14.74 -21.17 19.31
C TYR A 362 16.06 -20.57 19.80
N VAL A 363 16.59 -19.56 19.12
CA VAL A 363 17.85 -18.89 19.48
C VAL A 363 17.78 -18.33 20.92
N PHE A 364 16.68 -17.67 21.26
CA PHE A 364 16.50 -16.96 22.53
C PHE A 364 15.78 -17.79 23.61
N GLN A 365 15.21 -18.94 23.25
CA GLN A 365 14.60 -19.92 24.17
C GLN A 365 13.54 -19.34 25.11
N PHE A 366 12.72 -18.43 24.64
CA PHE A 366 11.70 -17.75 25.45
C PHE A 366 10.75 -18.73 26.14
N LYS A 367 10.23 -19.73 25.42
CA LYS A 367 9.28 -20.72 25.95
C LYS A 367 9.91 -21.58 27.05
N GLU A 368 11.17 -21.97 26.87
CA GLU A 368 11.91 -22.78 27.86
C GLU A 368 12.16 -21.95 29.12
N LYS A 369 12.56 -20.68 28.97
CA LYS A 369 12.76 -19.76 30.10
C LYS A 369 11.48 -19.61 30.93
N ILE A 370 10.35 -19.39 30.29
CA ILE A 370 9.04 -19.27 30.95
C ILE A 370 8.70 -20.58 31.67
N ARG A 371 8.81 -21.73 31.00
CA ARG A 371 8.50 -23.05 31.55
C ARG A 371 9.33 -23.35 32.80
N ASN A 372 10.61 -22.97 32.77
CA ASN A 372 11.52 -23.19 33.93
C ASN A 372 11.14 -22.31 35.13
N LEU A 373 10.67 -21.07 34.89
CA LEU A 373 10.17 -20.19 35.95
C LEU A 373 8.86 -20.74 36.54
N ASP A 374 7.96 -21.29 35.73
CA ASP A 374 6.72 -21.91 36.22
C ASP A 374 6.98 -23.18 37.03
N LYS A 375 7.93 -24.04 36.61
CA LYS A 375 8.37 -25.23 37.36
C LYS A 375 8.97 -24.85 38.71
N ASN A 376 9.80 -23.81 38.76
CA ASN A 376 10.40 -23.33 40.04
C ASN A 376 9.28 -22.84 40.98
N LYS A 377 8.25 -22.20 40.47
CA LYS A 377 7.06 -21.77 41.23
C LYS A 377 6.32 -22.98 41.84
N GLU A 378 6.20 -24.09 41.10
CA GLU A 378 5.55 -25.33 41.58
C GLU A 378 6.38 -26.06 42.63
N ASN A 379 7.71 -26.16 42.41
CA ASN A 379 8.62 -26.84 43.33
C ASN A 379 8.69 -26.13 44.69
N ASP A 380 8.69 -24.81 44.74
CA ASP A 380 8.67 -24.04 45.99
C ASP A 380 7.36 -24.21 46.81
N ASN A 381 6.34 -24.84 46.22
CA ASN A 381 5.10 -25.19 46.94
C ASN A 381 5.27 -26.38 47.92
N VAL A 382 6.30 -27.20 47.77
CA VAL A 382 6.51 -28.46 48.49
C VAL A 382 7.28 -28.25 49.80
N ILE A 383 7.89 -27.07 50.01
CA ILE A 383 8.77 -26.83 51.15
C ILE A 383 8.10 -25.94 52.19
N SER A 384 7.78 -26.56 53.33
CA SER A 384 7.47 -26.03 54.66
C SER A 384 6.33 -24.99 54.86
N LYS A 385 5.42 -25.33 55.75
CA LYS A 385 4.33 -24.45 56.23
C LYS A 385 4.84 -23.25 57.04
N LYS A 386 6.10 -23.15 57.41
CA LYS A 386 6.63 -22.19 58.40
C LYS A 386 6.87 -20.76 57.88
N ASP A 387 6.98 -20.56 56.52
CA ASP A 387 7.29 -19.23 55.94
C ASP A 387 6.30 -18.80 54.84
N ARG A 388 5.04 -18.73 55.20
CA ARG A 388 3.95 -18.32 54.28
C ARG A 388 4.21 -16.96 53.61
N ARG A 389 4.86 -16.00 54.29
CA ARG A 389 5.16 -14.66 53.73
C ARG A 389 6.29 -14.74 52.69
N ILE A 390 7.39 -15.45 52.98
CA ILE A 390 8.54 -15.60 52.08
C ILE A 390 8.13 -16.38 50.85
N ASN A 391 7.34 -17.45 51.01
CA ASN A 391 6.77 -18.22 49.86
C ASN A 391 5.82 -17.37 48.97
N LYS A 392 5.01 -16.52 49.58
CA LYS A 392 4.14 -15.61 48.89
C LYS A 392 4.94 -14.57 48.04
N LEU A 393 6.03 -14.02 48.60
CA LEU A 393 6.94 -13.11 47.91
C LEU A 393 7.72 -13.82 46.81
N LYS A 394 8.20 -15.05 47.02
CA LYS A 394 8.88 -15.85 45.96
C LYS A 394 7.92 -16.17 44.82
N LYS A 395 6.68 -16.56 45.08
CA LYS A 395 5.64 -16.80 44.07
C LYS A 395 5.31 -15.55 43.29
N ALA A 396 5.18 -14.41 43.97
CA ALA A 396 4.96 -13.12 43.32
C ALA A 396 6.14 -12.75 42.40
N LYS A 397 7.38 -12.98 42.87
CA LYS A 397 8.61 -12.78 42.07
C LYS A 397 8.59 -13.64 40.80
N TYR A 398 8.38 -14.97 40.93
CA TYR A 398 8.34 -15.88 39.77
C TYR A 398 7.18 -15.52 38.78
N LYS A 399 6.05 -15.12 39.32
CA LYS A 399 4.91 -14.68 38.51
C LYS A 399 5.28 -13.40 37.74
N CYS A 400 5.92 -12.45 38.41
CA CYS A 400 6.38 -11.21 37.79
C CYS A 400 7.41 -11.48 36.69
N GLU A 401 8.40 -12.32 36.95
CA GLU A 401 9.44 -12.72 35.99
C GLU A 401 8.85 -13.47 34.79
N SER A 402 7.89 -14.34 35.03
CA SER A 402 7.20 -15.05 33.94
C SER A 402 6.37 -14.11 33.09
N SER A 403 5.67 -13.20 33.74
CA SER A 403 4.90 -12.14 33.03
C SER A 403 5.78 -11.22 32.20
N UNK A 404 6.76 -10.97 32.61
CA UNK A 404 7.70 -10.16 31.91
C UNK A 404 8.32 -10.88 30.74
N UNK A 405 8.49 -12.03 30.94
CA UNK A 405 8.97 -12.84 29.91
C UNK A 405 7.93 -13.11 28.88
N UNK A 406 6.74 -13.01 29.24
CA UNK A 406 5.65 -13.16 28.35
C UNK A 406 5.40 -11.94 27.53
N UNK A 407 5.65 -10.87 28.13
CA UNK A 407 5.56 -9.59 27.47
C UNK A 407 6.73 -9.33 26.58
N UNK A 408 7.84 -9.75 26.85
CA UNK A 408 8.95 -9.72 26.04
C UNK A 408 8.88 -10.65 24.84
N UNK A 409 8.19 -11.67 25.01
CA UNK A 409 7.97 -12.58 23.97
C UNK A 409 7.02 -12.07 22.96
N UNK A 410 6.18 -11.31 23.41
CA UNK A 410 5.18 -10.73 22.60
C UNK A 410 5.66 -9.52 21.85
N LEU A 411 6.42 -8.65 22.39
CA LEU A 411 7.13 -7.50 21.79
C LEU A 411 8.10 -7.95 20.70
N MET A 412 8.96 -8.88 21.05
CA MET A 412 9.94 -9.38 20.06
C MET A 412 9.23 -10.05 18.86
N PHE A 413 8.17 -10.78 19.10
CA PHE A 413 7.36 -11.36 18.02
C PHE A 413 6.82 -10.28 17.09
N SER A 414 6.14 -9.28 17.66
CA SER A 414 5.57 -8.17 16.90
C SER A 414 6.67 -7.39 16.15
N ALA A 415 7.78 -7.09 16.84
CA ALA A 415 8.91 -6.38 16.23
C ALA A 415 9.53 -7.17 15.07
N VAL A 416 9.76 -8.47 15.24
CA VAL A 416 10.33 -9.34 14.18
C VAL A 416 9.44 -9.38 12.95
N VAL A 417 8.12 -9.53 13.15
CA VAL A 417 7.16 -9.55 12.05
C VAL A 417 7.14 -8.18 11.35
N SER A 418 7.07 -7.09 12.12
CA SER A 418 7.05 -5.71 11.57
C SER A 418 8.33 -5.39 10.80
N ILE A 419 9.49 -5.75 11.35
CA ILE A 419 10.80 -5.55 10.70
C ILE A 419 10.87 -6.36 9.40
N PHE A 420 10.47 -7.63 9.42
CA PHE A 420 10.48 -8.47 8.23
C PHE A 420 9.51 -7.93 7.16
N MET A 421 8.39 -7.35 7.57
CA MET A 421 7.40 -6.76 6.65
C MET A 421 7.85 -5.42 6.06
N SER A 422 8.77 -4.70 6.71
CA SER A 422 9.07 -3.31 6.38
C SER A 422 9.51 -3.07 4.92
N PRO A 423 10.28 -3.96 4.22
CA PRO A 423 10.60 -3.69 2.81
C PRO A 423 9.37 -3.74 1.89
N ILE A 424 8.43 -4.65 2.16
CA ILE A 424 7.18 -4.77 1.37
C ILE A 424 6.25 -3.58 1.68
N VAL A 425 6.18 -3.15 2.94
CA VAL A 425 5.40 -1.96 3.35
C VAL A 425 6.00 -0.72 2.67
N ALA A 426 7.33 -0.55 2.71
CA ALA A 426 8.04 0.56 2.05
C ALA A 426 7.77 0.56 0.53
N TYR A 427 7.80 -0.60 -0.11
CA TYR A 427 7.57 -0.74 -1.56
C TYR A 427 6.15 -0.30 -1.96
N ASN A 428 5.14 -0.63 -1.14
CA ASN A 428 3.73 -0.37 -1.47
C ASN A 428 3.19 0.96 -0.93
N TYR A 429 3.76 1.48 0.18
CA TYR A 429 3.23 2.67 0.89
C TYR A 429 4.25 3.80 1.08
N TYR A 430 5.51 3.58 0.74
CA TYR A 430 6.62 4.57 0.74
C TYR A 430 6.97 5.12 2.12
N SER A 431 6.27 4.69 3.16
CA SER A 431 6.48 5.13 4.54
C SER A 431 6.37 3.94 5.50
N LEU A 432 6.97 4.08 6.66
CA LEU A 432 7.03 3.02 7.68
C LEU A 432 6.52 3.55 9.02
N PRO A 433 5.46 2.93 9.57
CA PRO A 433 4.97 3.25 10.92
C PRO A 433 5.93 2.64 11.95
N THR A 434 6.66 3.48 12.66
CA THR A 434 7.72 3.03 13.58
C THR A 434 7.17 2.40 14.86
N TYR A 435 6.02 2.86 15.36
CA TYR A 435 5.42 2.38 16.61
C TYR A 435 4.32 1.33 16.40
N GLY A 436 4.07 0.91 15.15
CA GLY A 436 3.03 -0.08 14.83
C GLY A 436 3.20 -1.41 15.59
N PHE A 437 4.46 -1.82 15.85
CA PHE A 437 4.72 -3.05 16.58
C PHE A 437 4.27 -2.97 18.06
N LEU A 438 4.32 -1.78 18.65
CA LEU A 438 3.82 -1.52 20.03
C LEU A 438 2.29 -1.51 20.03
N LEU A 439 1.68 -0.83 19.06
CA LEU A 439 0.23 -0.78 18.91
C LEU A 439 -0.35 -2.19 18.76
N ASN A 440 0.29 -3.04 17.97
CA ASN A 440 -0.14 -4.41 17.70
C ASN A 440 -0.17 -5.28 18.98
N LEU A 441 0.66 -4.97 19.97
CA LEU A 441 0.66 -5.66 21.25
C LEU A 441 -0.67 -5.49 22.00
N ILE A 442 -1.29 -4.32 21.85
CA ILE A 442 -2.56 -3.97 22.51
C ILE A 442 -3.75 -4.35 21.61
N ILE A 443 -3.67 -4.00 20.34
CA ILE A 443 -4.79 -4.07 19.39
C ILE A 443 -5.15 -5.53 19.04
N ILE A 444 -4.16 -6.39 18.79
CA ILE A 444 -4.40 -7.78 18.38
C ILE A 444 -5.18 -8.59 19.45
N PRO A 445 -4.85 -8.54 20.75
CA PRO A 445 -5.64 -9.24 21.75
C PRO A 445 -7.08 -8.71 21.86
N LEU A 446 -7.27 -7.39 21.82
CA LEU A 446 -8.58 -6.76 21.97
C LEU A 446 -9.48 -6.97 20.74
N MET A 447 -8.92 -7.32 19.58
CA MET A 447 -9.67 -7.62 18.36
C MET A 447 -10.68 -8.75 18.55
N ASN A 448 -10.39 -9.70 19.44
CA ASN A 448 -11.34 -10.78 19.82
C ASN A 448 -12.66 -10.19 20.36
N ILE A 449 -12.57 -9.12 21.16
CA ILE A 449 -13.75 -8.46 21.75
C ILE A 449 -14.58 -7.82 20.63
N VAL A 450 -13.91 -7.11 19.68
CA VAL A 450 -14.60 -6.44 18.56
C VAL A 450 -15.37 -7.46 17.71
N VAL A 451 -14.71 -8.54 17.29
CA VAL A 451 -15.31 -9.56 16.42
C VAL A 451 -16.47 -10.27 17.14
N ILE A 452 -16.27 -10.69 18.38
CA ILE A 452 -17.28 -11.43 19.15
C ILE A 452 -18.48 -10.52 19.45
N SER A 453 -18.24 -9.29 19.94
CA SER A 453 -19.33 -8.34 20.26
C SER A 453 -20.13 -7.96 19.01
N GLY A 454 -19.46 -7.80 17.86
CA GLY A 454 -20.12 -7.53 16.58
C GLY A 454 -21.09 -8.66 16.21
N ILE A 455 -20.63 -9.92 16.27
CA ILE A 455 -21.47 -11.10 16.00
C ILE A 455 -22.64 -11.19 17.01
N VAL A 456 -22.34 -11.03 18.30
CA VAL A 456 -23.35 -11.09 19.38
C VAL A 456 -24.37 -9.94 19.21
N GLY A 457 -23.90 -8.74 18.89
CA GLY A 457 -24.76 -7.57 18.64
C GLY A 457 -25.74 -7.83 17.50
N ILE A 458 -25.25 -8.37 16.37
CA ILE A 458 -26.10 -8.73 15.23
C ILE A 458 -27.12 -9.79 15.65
N MET A 459 -26.71 -10.85 16.35
CA MET A 459 -27.61 -11.91 16.80
C MET A 459 -28.71 -11.41 17.76
N LEU A 460 -28.33 -10.58 18.74
CA LEU A 460 -29.26 -9.99 19.69
C LEU A 460 -30.22 -8.98 19.04
N SER A 461 -29.78 -8.31 17.97
CA SER A 461 -30.63 -7.38 17.22
C SER A 461 -31.78 -8.06 16.48
N LEU A 462 -31.69 -9.38 16.28
CA LEU A 462 -32.82 -10.18 15.75
C LEU A 462 -34.01 -10.18 16.70
N ILE A 463 -33.74 -9.99 18.01
CA ILE A 463 -34.79 -9.90 19.03
C ILE A 463 -35.26 -8.45 19.17
N THR A 464 -34.34 -7.54 19.52
CA THR A 464 -34.62 -6.09 19.54
C THR A 464 -33.33 -5.31 19.20
N THR A 465 -33.49 -4.14 18.60
CA THR A 465 -32.34 -3.21 18.30
C THR A 465 -31.62 -2.82 19.60
N THR A 466 -32.36 -2.63 20.68
CA THR A 466 -31.82 -2.28 22.00
C THR A 466 -30.84 -3.36 22.53
N LEU A 467 -31.24 -4.63 22.43
CA LEU A 467 -30.36 -5.75 22.80
C LEU A 467 -29.14 -5.82 21.88
N GLY A 468 -29.31 -5.48 20.58
CA GLY A 468 -28.22 -5.35 19.63
C GLY A 468 -27.18 -4.30 20.07
N VAL A 469 -27.67 -3.13 20.55
CA VAL A 469 -26.82 -2.07 21.10
C VAL A 469 -26.00 -2.59 22.30
N VAL A 470 -26.63 -3.27 23.23
CA VAL A 470 -25.93 -3.84 24.40
C VAL A 470 -24.86 -4.85 23.96
N GLY A 471 -25.18 -5.67 22.95
CA GLY A 471 -24.26 -6.70 22.44
C GLY A 471 -23.02 -6.11 21.73
N ILE A 472 -23.18 -5.01 20.97
CA ILE A 472 -22.12 -4.42 20.18
C ILE A 472 -21.23 -3.46 21.00
N MET A 473 -21.75 -2.94 22.11
CA MET A 473 -21.12 -1.89 22.94
C MET A 473 -19.66 -2.21 23.35
N PRO A 474 -19.33 -3.42 23.85
CA PRO A 474 -17.95 -3.69 24.25
C PRO A 474 -16.94 -3.51 23.10
N GLY A 475 -17.30 -3.93 21.90
CA GLY A 475 -16.43 -3.75 20.72
C GLY A 475 -16.37 -2.31 20.23
N ALA A 476 -17.49 -1.57 20.32
CA ALA A 476 -17.53 -0.14 19.97
C ALA A 476 -16.58 0.68 20.87
N LEU A 477 -16.56 0.37 22.18
CA LEU A 477 -15.62 0.98 23.15
C LEU A 477 -14.16 0.67 22.77
N VAL A 478 -13.87 -0.55 22.33
CA VAL A 478 -12.55 -0.95 21.89
C VAL A 478 -12.17 -0.19 20.60
N LEU A 479 -13.09 -0.05 19.64
CA LEU A 479 -12.84 0.69 18.39
C LEU A 479 -12.55 2.17 18.69
N GLU A 480 -13.33 2.78 19.58
CA GLU A 480 -13.10 4.16 20.04
C GLU A 480 -11.72 4.29 20.70
N PHE A 481 -11.36 3.33 21.53
CA PHE A 481 -10.02 3.28 22.16
C PHE A 481 -8.91 3.18 21.10
N TYR A 482 -9.11 2.40 20.02
CA TYR A 482 -8.14 2.30 18.93
C TYR A 482 -7.94 3.64 18.22
N GLU A 483 -9.03 4.34 17.91
CA GLU A 483 -8.98 5.65 17.26
C GLU A 483 -8.16 6.63 18.11
N LYS A 484 -8.53 6.79 19.40
CA LYS A 484 -7.81 7.69 20.34
C LYS A 484 -6.34 7.32 20.49
N LEU A 485 -6.04 6.01 20.55
CA LEU A 485 -4.66 5.55 20.69
C LEU A 485 -3.84 5.84 19.40
N CYS A 486 -4.45 5.71 18.24
CA CYS A 486 -3.81 6.02 16.95
C CYS A 486 -3.58 7.53 16.80
N ASP A 487 -4.56 8.35 17.18
CA ASP A 487 -4.42 9.83 17.18
C ASP A 487 -3.25 10.25 18.08
N LEU A 488 -3.22 9.74 19.30
CA LEU A 488 -2.14 10.03 20.25
C LEU A 488 -0.77 9.60 19.68
N MET A 489 -0.71 8.44 19.03
CA MET A 489 0.55 7.94 18.44
C MET A 489 0.93 8.70 17.16
N ALA A 490 -0.03 9.22 16.40
CA ALA A 490 0.24 10.02 15.21
C ALA A 490 1.01 11.32 15.53
N ASP A 491 0.75 11.89 16.68
CA ASP A 491 1.40 13.12 17.17
C ASP A 491 2.83 12.89 17.72
N VAL A 492 3.20 11.63 18.00
CA VAL A 492 4.53 11.31 18.53
C VAL A 492 5.60 11.54 17.44
N PRO A 493 6.73 12.20 17.74
CA PRO A 493 7.80 12.37 16.77
C PRO A 493 8.23 11.05 16.14
N PHE A 494 8.48 11.05 14.83
CA PHE A 494 8.90 9.89 14.06
C PHE A 494 7.87 8.74 14.03
N SER A 495 6.59 9.02 14.31
CA SER A 495 5.51 8.00 14.29
C SER A 495 5.41 7.30 12.91
N ASN A 496 5.67 8.05 11.86
CA ASN A 496 5.73 7.52 10.50
C ASN A 496 6.89 8.19 9.76
N ILE A 497 7.72 7.39 9.12
CA ILE A 497 8.91 7.91 8.41
C ILE A 497 8.78 7.56 6.93
N THR A 498 8.85 8.58 6.07
CA THR A 498 8.89 8.39 4.62
C THR A 498 10.26 7.84 4.23
N VAL A 499 10.27 6.68 3.59
CA VAL A 499 11.50 5.97 3.18
C VAL A 499 11.65 5.90 1.66
N GLY A 500 10.58 6.24 0.91
CA GLY A 500 10.54 6.12 -0.54
C GLY A 500 10.25 4.69 -1.01
N LYS A 501 10.26 4.48 -2.34
CA LYS A 501 9.99 3.18 -2.96
C LYS A 501 11.32 2.44 -3.21
N PRO A 502 11.69 1.45 -2.36
CA PRO A 502 12.94 0.71 -2.58
C PRO A 502 12.89 -0.08 -3.89
N GLU A 503 14.04 -0.20 -4.55
CA GLU A 503 14.20 -1.02 -5.74
C GLU A 503 14.00 -2.51 -5.41
N VAL A 504 13.41 -3.27 -6.32
CA VAL A 504 13.11 -4.71 -6.10
C VAL A 504 14.39 -5.50 -5.79
N TRP A 505 15.49 -5.25 -6.52
CA TRP A 505 16.76 -5.94 -6.27
C TRP A 505 17.26 -5.69 -4.83
N LEU A 506 17.08 -4.48 -4.31
CA LEU A 506 17.48 -4.10 -2.95
C LEU A 506 16.67 -4.91 -1.92
N ILE A 507 15.35 -5.03 -2.14
CA ILE A 507 14.44 -5.82 -1.28
C ILE A 507 14.92 -7.28 -1.24
N VAL A 508 15.22 -7.86 -2.40
CA VAL A 508 15.70 -9.26 -2.52
C VAL A 508 17.02 -9.42 -1.74
N CYS A 509 17.98 -8.53 -1.96
CA CYS A 509 19.27 -8.57 -1.24
C CYS A 509 19.10 -8.47 0.27
N ILE A 510 18.26 -7.54 0.74
CA ILE A 510 17.96 -7.35 2.17
C ILE A 510 17.39 -8.65 2.76
N TYR A 511 16.42 -9.29 2.08
CA TYR A 511 15.82 -10.54 2.57
C TYR A 511 16.82 -11.68 2.62
N ILE A 512 17.66 -11.83 1.58
CA ILE A 512 18.69 -12.88 1.53
C ILE A 512 19.66 -12.70 2.72
N LEU A 513 20.18 -11.49 2.92
CA LEU A 513 21.13 -11.19 4.00
C LEU A 513 20.48 -11.41 5.37
N PHE A 514 19.24 -11.01 5.54
CA PHE A 514 18.49 -11.20 6.79
C PHE A 514 18.32 -12.70 7.10
N LEU A 515 17.91 -13.50 6.12
CA LEU A 515 17.69 -14.93 6.28
C LEU A 515 19.02 -15.67 6.55
N ILE A 516 20.11 -15.30 5.89
CA ILE A 516 21.46 -15.82 6.12
C ILE A 516 21.85 -15.56 7.60
N GLY A 517 21.66 -14.33 8.08
CA GLY A 517 21.96 -13.97 9.47
C GLY A 517 21.15 -14.77 10.48
N VAL A 518 19.84 -14.93 10.25
CA VAL A 518 18.96 -15.73 11.14
C VAL A 518 19.41 -17.22 11.14
N CYS A 519 19.78 -17.77 9.99
CA CYS A 519 20.29 -19.15 9.89
C CYS A 519 21.64 -19.30 10.63
N TRP A 520 22.50 -18.29 10.51
CA TRP A 520 23.79 -18.26 11.22
C TRP A 520 23.57 -18.23 12.75
N LEU A 521 22.65 -17.39 13.24
CA LEU A 521 22.31 -17.35 14.68
C LEU A 521 21.80 -18.71 15.17
N GLU A 522 20.93 -19.36 14.39
CA GLU A 522 20.45 -20.73 14.72
C GLU A 522 21.60 -21.72 14.79
N LYS A 523 22.53 -21.69 13.83
CA LYS A 523 23.71 -22.56 13.79
C LYS A 523 24.61 -22.33 15.01
N ARG A 524 24.88 -21.09 15.38
CA ARG A 524 25.67 -20.72 16.57
C ARG A 524 24.98 -21.18 17.85
N ARG A 525 23.66 -21.04 17.97
CA ARG A 525 22.92 -21.56 19.14
C ARG A 525 23.07 -23.08 19.27
N LYS A 526 22.92 -23.81 18.18
CA LYS A 526 23.14 -25.29 18.17
C LYS A 526 24.54 -25.66 18.59
N GLN A 527 25.55 -24.90 18.18
CA GLN A 527 26.95 -25.10 18.59
C GLN A 527 27.09 -24.91 20.12
N PHE A 528 26.53 -23.84 20.68
CA PHE A 528 26.58 -23.57 22.11
C PHE A 528 25.91 -24.69 22.93
N GLU A 529 24.77 -25.22 22.48
CA GLU A 529 24.09 -26.35 23.13
C GLU A 529 24.95 -27.61 23.12
N ARG A 530 25.66 -27.87 22.04
CA ARG A 530 26.61 -29.02 21.96
C ARG A 530 27.76 -28.85 22.94
N GLU A 531 28.37 -27.68 22.98
CA GLU A 531 29.49 -27.35 23.91
C GLU A 531 29.03 -27.51 25.38
N GLU A 532 27.83 -27.02 25.71
CA GLU A 532 27.24 -27.14 27.04
C GLU A 532 26.99 -28.62 27.40
N LYS A 533 26.50 -29.41 26.45
CA LYS A 533 26.28 -30.87 26.67
C LYS A 533 27.60 -31.62 26.91
N VAL A 534 28.65 -31.27 26.19
CA VAL A 534 29.98 -31.87 26.39
C VAL A 534 30.48 -31.51 27.79
N LEU A 535 30.45 -30.23 28.17
CA LEU A 535 30.84 -29.73 29.48
C LEU A 535 30.12 -30.47 30.61
N ARG A 536 28.82 -30.69 30.49
CA ARG A 536 28.02 -31.42 31.49
C ARG A 536 28.38 -32.91 31.58
N LYS A 537 28.87 -33.52 30.49
CA LYS A 537 29.26 -34.95 30.46
C LYS A 537 30.69 -35.18 31.03
N THR A 538 31.53 -34.13 30.98
CA THR A 538 32.93 -34.21 31.48
C THR A 538 33.05 -33.90 32.97
N VAL A 539 31.91 -33.67 33.65
CA VAL A 539 31.89 -33.43 35.11
C VAL A 539 32.31 -34.71 35.88
N PRO A 540 33.26 -34.61 36.82
CA PRO A 540 33.67 -35.78 37.63
C PRO A 540 32.53 -36.29 38.52
N LEU A 541 32.60 -37.56 38.87
CA LEU A 541 31.66 -38.27 39.77
C LEU A 541 31.51 -37.61 41.16
N GLY A 542 32.48 -36.77 41.58
CA GLY A 542 32.47 -36.04 42.86
C GLY A 542 31.59 -34.77 42.89
N GLY A 543 30.89 -34.44 41.78
CA GLY A 543 30.02 -33.27 41.69
C GLY A 543 30.72 -32.00 41.23
N ILE A 544 29.91 -30.96 40.88
CA ILE A 544 30.38 -29.65 40.40
C ILE A 544 30.60 -28.74 41.61
N THR A 545 31.76 -28.14 41.71
CA THR A 545 32.02 -27.11 42.73
C THR A 545 31.16 -25.88 42.45
N MET A 546 30.85 -25.13 43.49
CA MET A 546 30.05 -23.89 43.37
C MET A 546 30.70 -22.89 42.41
N ILE A 547 32.03 -22.83 42.40
CA ILE A 547 32.81 -21.94 41.51
C ILE A 547 32.64 -22.36 40.04
N GLU A 548 32.74 -23.66 39.74
CA GLU A 548 32.56 -24.20 38.39
C GLU A 548 31.11 -23.94 37.87
N LYS A 549 30.12 -24.12 38.73
CA LYS A 549 28.72 -23.83 38.42
C LYS A 549 28.53 -22.35 38.07
N LEU A 550 29.13 -21.46 38.84
CA LEU A 550 29.10 -20.00 38.59
C LEU A 550 29.79 -19.65 37.27
N ASN A 551 30.93 -20.28 36.97
CA ASN A 551 31.67 -20.05 35.71
C ASN A 551 30.86 -20.55 34.49
N ILE A 552 30.23 -21.69 34.56
CA ILE A 552 29.37 -22.26 33.52
C ILE A 552 28.21 -21.27 33.26
N GLU A 553 27.56 -20.78 34.30
CA GLU A 553 26.45 -19.86 34.24
C GLU A 553 26.89 -18.49 33.66
N ARG A 554 28.05 -17.97 34.08
CA ARG A 554 28.66 -16.75 33.55
C ARG A 554 28.95 -16.90 32.05
N ASN A 555 29.60 -17.99 31.64
CA ASN A 555 29.92 -18.27 30.23
C ASN A 555 28.64 -18.38 29.38
N ARG A 556 27.59 -19.01 29.90
CA ARG A 556 26.28 -19.09 29.24
C ARG A 556 25.69 -17.69 29.02
N ARG A 557 25.70 -16.82 30.05
CA ARG A 557 25.20 -15.44 29.95
C ARG A 557 25.98 -14.63 28.93
N VAL A 558 27.31 -14.73 28.89
CA VAL A 558 28.16 -14.05 27.90
C VAL A 558 27.78 -14.49 26.48
N LYS A 559 27.67 -15.81 26.25
CA LYS A 559 27.26 -16.32 24.91
C LYS A 559 25.86 -15.88 24.49
N GLU A 560 24.91 -15.84 25.43
CA GLU A 560 23.55 -15.32 25.16
C GLU A 560 23.60 -13.82 24.78
N LEU A 561 24.38 -13.01 25.51
CA LEU A 561 24.58 -11.60 25.23
C LEU A 561 25.19 -11.39 23.82
N GLN A 562 26.16 -12.23 23.44
CA GLN A 562 26.76 -12.20 22.10
C GLN A 562 25.67 -12.44 21.01
N LEU A 563 24.79 -13.44 21.20
CA LEU A 563 23.70 -13.71 20.23
C LEU A 563 22.71 -12.53 20.14
N TYR A 564 22.36 -11.92 21.30
CA TYR A 564 21.52 -10.74 21.34
C TYR A 564 22.17 -9.56 20.60
N SER A 565 23.47 -9.32 20.84
CA SER A 565 24.19 -8.22 20.22
C SER A 565 24.26 -8.36 18.69
N VAL A 566 24.56 -9.56 18.19
CA VAL A 566 24.63 -9.85 16.75
C VAL A 566 23.23 -9.70 16.12
N PHE A 567 22.19 -10.19 16.79
CA PHE A 567 20.82 -10.06 16.30
C PHE A 567 20.39 -8.58 16.23
N LEU A 568 20.70 -7.82 17.27
CA LEU A 568 20.41 -6.38 17.31
C LEU A 568 21.17 -5.64 16.19
N LEU A 569 22.45 -5.96 16.01
CA LEU A 569 23.26 -5.39 14.91
C LEU A 569 22.62 -5.71 13.55
N GLN A 570 22.18 -6.96 13.36
CA GLN A 570 21.51 -7.38 12.12
C GLN A 570 20.24 -6.58 11.86
N ILE A 571 19.41 -6.34 12.89
CA ILE A 571 18.20 -5.51 12.81
C ILE A 571 18.59 -4.08 12.44
N VAL A 572 19.59 -3.50 13.12
CA VAL A 572 20.03 -2.12 12.86
C VAL A 572 20.49 -1.98 11.40
N LEU A 573 21.36 -2.89 10.93
CA LEU A 573 21.84 -2.87 9.54
C LEU A 573 20.70 -2.99 8.53
N PHE A 574 19.75 -3.89 8.79
CA PHE A 574 18.55 -4.07 7.95
C PHE A 574 17.76 -2.77 7.85
N GLN A 575 17.52 -2.11 8.99
CA GLN A 575 16.77 -0.84 9.00
C GLN A 575 17.57 0.32 8.40
N VAL A 576 18.88 0.39 8.67
CA VAL A 576 19.77 1.44 8.10
C VAL A 576 19.70 1.40 6.56
N VAL A 577 19.69 0.21 5.96
CA VAL A 577 19.59 0.10 4.49
C VAL A 577 18.24 0.65 3.99
N ILE A 578 17.14 0.29 4.66
CA ILE A 578 15.79 0.74 4.24
C ILE A 578 15.63 2.26 4.43
N TYR A 579 15.97 2.77 5.62
CA TYR A 579 15.81 4.20 5.95
C TYR A 579 16.85 5.06 5.25
N GLY A 580 18.04 4.52 5.00
CA GLY A 580 19.19 5.23 4.42
C GLY A 580 19.20 5.31 2.90
N TYR A 581 18.45 4.45 2.20
CA TYR A 581 18.54 4.33 0.74
C TYR A 581 18.28 5.66 0.02
N TYR A 582 17.14 6.30 0.28
CA TYR A 582 16.79 7.55 -0.39
C TYR A 582 17.63 8.75 0.09
N PRO A 583 17.90 8.94 1.39
CA PRO A 583 18.86 9.97 1.80
C PRO A 583 20.23 9.84 1.10
N VAL A 584 20.76 8.62 0.97
CA VAL A 584 22.04 8.39 0.26
C VAL A 584 21.87 8.69 -1.23
N LYS A 585 20.83 8.15 -1.88
CA LYS A 585 20.56 8.38 -3.31
C LYS A 585 20.44 9.87 -3.62
N ASN A 586 19.67 10.61 -2.83
CA ASN A 586 19.39 12.03 -3.06
C ASN A 586 20.58 12.93 -2.72
N ASN A 587 21.28 12.66 -1.61
CA ASN A 587 22.39 13.52 -1.14
C ASN A 587 23.74 13.19 -1.78
N ILE A 588 23.93 12.01 -2.35
CA ILE A 588 25.19 11.60 -2.98
C ILE A 588 25.03 11.48 -4.50
N VAL A 589 24.14 10.60 -4.96
CA VAL A 589 24.00 10.30 -6.40
C VAL A 589 23.38 11.49 -7.16
N ASN A 590 22.40 12.14 -6.54
CA ASN A 590 21.62 13.22 -7.16
C ASN A 590 22.03 14.62 -6.66
N SER A 591 23.15 14.75 -5.94
CA SER A 591 23.56 15.98 -5.25
C SER A 591 23.83 17.18 -6.17
N LYS A 592 24.10 16.93 -7.47
CA LYS A 592 24.35 17.98 -8.46
C LYS A 592 23.22 18.10 -9.49
N LYS A 593 22.09 17.42 -9.24
CA LYS A 593 20.99 17.39 -10.22
C LYS A 593 19.79 18.16 -9.70
N LEU A 594 19.31 19.06 -10.53
CA LEU A 594 18.00 19.68 -10.41
C LEU A 594 17.00 18.72 -11.08
N ASN A 595 15.97 18.30 -10.33
CA ASN A 595 14.85 17.52 -10.88
C ASN A 595 13.60 18.37 -10.86
N ILE A 596 12.91 18.47 -11.99
CA ILE A 596 11.62 19.12 -12.13
C ILE A 596 10.67 18.07 -12.70
N SER A 597 9.58 17.79 -12.00
CA SER A 597 8.58 16.79 -12.40
C SER A 597 7.25 17.50 -12.69
N MET A 598 6.84 17.49 -13.96
CA MET A 598 5.52 17.94 -14.39
C MET A 598 4.56 16.79 -14.09
N LEU A 599 3.75 16.91 -13.05
CA LEU A 599 2.88 15.84 -12.58
C LEU A 599 1.58 15.81 -13.40
N ASP A 600 1.13 14.64 -13.76
CA ASP A 600 -0.23 14.47 -14.26
C ASP A 600 -1.21 14.52 -13.07
N VAL A 601 -1.76 15.70 -12.84
CA VAL A 601 -2.80 15.93 -11.82
C VAL A 601 -4.21 15.83 -12.42
N GLY A 602 -4.30 15.61 -13.74
CA GLY A 602 -5.51 15.79 -14.53
C GLY A 602 -5.55 17.20 -15.10
N GLN A 603 -6.71 17.85 -15.14
CA GLN A 603 -6.79 19.25 -15.58
C GLN A 603 -6.35 20.14 -14.41
N GLY A 604 -5.21 20.83 -14.57
CA GLY A 604 -4.62 21.68 -13.56
C GLY A 604 -3.09 21.57 -13.53
N ASP A 605 -2.45 22.26 -12.60
CA ASP A 605 -0.99 22.28 -12.43
C ASP A 605 -0.55 21.60 -11.15
N GLY A 606 0.56 20.88 -11.27
CA GLY A 606 1.30 20.33 -10.13
C GLY A 606 2.75 20.06 -10.57
N ILE A 607 3.69 20.86 -10.08
CA ILE A 607 5.08 20.75 -10.50
C ILE A 607 5.96 20.57 -9.27
N PHE A 608 6.59 19.40 -9.16
CA PHE A 608 7.47 19.11 -8.04
C PHE A 608 8.94 19.30 -8.42
N LEU A 609 9.66 20.08 -7.62
CA LEU A 609 11.08 20.35 -7.83
C LEU A 609 11.90 19.82 -6.65
N ARG A 610 13.01 19.15 -6.96
CA ARG A 610 14.06 18.83 -5.99
C ARG A 610 15.36 19.52 -6.46
N MET A 611 15.81 20.46 -5.66
CA MET A 611 17.04 21.21 -5.92
C MET A 611 18.29 20.33 -5.63
N PRO A 612 19.47 20.73 -6.18
CA PRO A 612 20.72 19.98 -5.93
C PRO A 612 21.09 19.82 -4.45
N ASN A 613 20.71 20.79 -3.61
CA ASN A 613 20.91 20.73 -2.14
C ASN A 613 19.81 19.95 -1.41
N ASN A 614 18.97 19.21 -2.15
CA ASN A 614 17.86 18.39 -1.66
C ASN A 614 16.66 19.19 -1.07
N THR A 615 16.67 20.53 -1.22
CA THR A 615 15.48 21.35 -0.90
C THR A 615 14.35 21.01 -1.89
N THR A 616 13.14 20.92 -1.41
CA THR A 616 11.97 20.55 -2.21
C THR A 616 11.00 21.73 -2.38
N MET A 617 10.41 21.83 -3.55
CA MET A 617 9.39 22.83 -3.86
C MET A 617 8.27 22.19 -4.65
N LEU A 618 7.04 22.58 -4.36
CA LEU A 618 5.85 22.22 -5.13
C LEU A 618 5.25 23.52 -5.66
N ILE A 619 5.10 23.66 -6.96
CA ILE A 619 4.41 24.78 -7.61
C ILE A 619 3.03 24.25 -7.98
N ASP A 620 2.00 24.80 -7.35
CA ASP A 620 0.60 24.40 -7.46
C ASP A 620 0.36 22.92 -7.11
N GLY A 621 -0.85 22.49 -7.11
CA GLY A 621 -1.26 21.13 -6.75
C GLY A 621 -2.76 20.97 -6.85
N GLY A 622 -3.36 21.63 -7.81
CA GLY A 622 -4.80 21.57 -8.05
C GLY A 622 -5.17 20.62 -9.16
N SER A 623 -6.43 20.30 -9.19
CA SER A 623 -7.06 19.55 -10.30
C SER A 623 -8.56 19.81 -10.30
N THR A 624 -9.10 20.32 -11.38
CA THR A 624 -10.54 20.25 -11.62
C THR A 624 -10.85 18.81 -11.99
N THR A 625 -10.93 17.95 -11.01
CA THR A 625 -11.40 16.59 -11.28
C THR A 625 -12.87 16.67 -11.65
N VAL A 626 -13.08 16.53 -12.91
CA VAL A 626 -14.42 16.25 -13.42
C VAL A 626 -15.05 15.15 -12.57
N LYS A 627 -16.30 15.30 -12.23
CA LYS A 627 -17.17 14.34 -11.55
C LYS A 627 -17.33 13.07 -12.40
N ASN A 628 -16.28 12.43 -12.80
CA ASN A 628 -16.36 11.17 -13.52
C ASN A 628 -16.12 9.98 -12.59
N VAL A 629 -17.24 9.48 -12.52
CA VAL A 629 -17.55 8.10 -12.16
C VAL A 629 -16.37 7.16 -11.84
N UNK A 630 -16.58 6.64 -10.73
CA UNK A 630 -15.92 5.51 -10.44
C UNK A 630 -14.64 5.54 -9.65
N UNK A 631 -14.24 6.55 -9.69
CA UNK A 631 -13.09 6.44 -8.91
C UNK A 631 -13.23 7.16 -7.62
N UNK A 632 -13.05 6.68 -6.82
CA UNK A 632 -13.13 7.18 -5.53
C UNK A 632 -12.73 8.62 -5.48
N UNK A 633 -13.52 9.23 -5.21
CA UNK A 633 -13.48 10.60 -5.01
C UNK A 633 -12.15 11.15 -4.91
N UNK A 634 -12.02 11.73 -5.52
CA UNK A 634 -10.88 12.32 -5.80
C UNK A 634 -10.15 13.06 -4.77
N UNK A 635 -9.76 12.66 -4.01
CA UNK A 635 -8.78 13.29 -3.36
C UNK A 635 -7.62 13.34 -4.28
N UNK A 636 -7.66 14.17 -5.08
CA UNK A 636 -6.67 14.30 -6.06
C UNK A 636 -5.26 14.51 -5.56
N UNK A 637 -5.16 15.21 -4.70
CA UNK A 637 -3.89 15.49 -4.15
C UNK A 637 -3.39 14.35 -3.28
N UNK A 638 -4.20 13.91 -2.65
CA UNK A 638 -3.87 12.87 -1.76
C UNK A 638 -3.55 11.63 -2.51
N ASN A 639 -4.07 11.40 -3.60
CA ASN A 639 -3.85 10.17 -4.36
C ASN A 639 -2.82 10.30 -5.48
N ARG A 640 -2.51 11.49 -5.90
CA ARG A 640 -1.54 11.73 -6.99
C ARG A 640 -0.25 12.37 -6.47
N ILE A 641 -0.33 13.53 -5.86
CA ILE A 641 0.85 14.32 -5.44
C ILE A 641 1.58 13.64 -4.27
N VAL A 642 0.86 13.29 -3.20
CA VAL A 642 1.46 12.72 -1.97
C VAL A 642 2.23 11.41 -2.28
N PRO A 643 1.63 10.42 -2.95
CA PRO A 643 2.37 9.18 -3.25
C PRO A 643 3.60 9.41 -4.16
N THR A 644 3.50 10.35 -5.10
CA THR A 644 4.63 10.68 -6.00
C THR A 644 5.81 11.22 -5.19
N ILE A 645 5.56 12.20 -4.34
CA ILE A 645 6.60 12.84 -3.51
C ILE A 645 7.17 11.82 -2.50
N GLN A 646 6.30 11.06 -1.85
CA GLN A 646 6.71 10.03 -0.87
C GLN A 646 7.50 8.90 -1.54
N SER A 647 7.14 8.48 -2.76
CA SER A 647 7.86 7.41 -3.49
C SER A 647 9.32 7.79 -3.77
N ARG A 648 9.62 9.09 -3.82
CA ARG A 648 10.96 9.67 -4.02
C ARG A 648 11.71 9.90 -2.70
N GLY A 649 11.11 9.49 -1.58
CA GLY A 649 11.74 9.57 -0.26
C GLY A 649 11.57 10.93 0.45
N HIS A 650 10.63 11.75 0.01
CA HIS A 650 10.39 13.07 0.62
C HIS A 650 9.11 13.04 1.46
N GLY A 651 9.25 13.28 2.75
CA GLY A 651 8.14 13.42 3.71
C GLY A 651 7.86 14.89 4.08
N THR A 652 8.64 15.81 3.51
CA THR A 652 8.53 17.25 3.77
C THR A 652 8.67 18.01 2.46
N ILE A 653 7.87 19.06 2.30
CA ILE A 653 8.01 20.05 1.22
C ILE A 653 8.49 21.35 1.88
N ASP A 654 9.66 21.84 1.44
CA ASP A 654 10.24 23.06 2.03
C ASP A 654 9.47 24.31 1.60
N TYR A 655 9.02 24.35 0.32
CA TYR A 655 8.26 25.48 -0.22
C TYR A 655 7.10 24.98 -1.06
N VAL A 656 5.92 25.49 -0.81
CA VAL A 656 4.76 25.37 -1.71
C VAL A 656 4.52 26.75 -2.32
N VAL A 657 4.55 26.86 -3.62
CA VAL A 657 4.22 28.10 -4.36
C VAL A 657 2.80 27.93 -4.90
N VAL A 658 1.94 28.84 -4.59
CA VAL A 658 0.59 28.96 -5.17
C VAL A 658 0.66 30.07 -6.21
N THR A 659 0.51 29.73 -7.49
CA THR A 659 0.56 30.74 -8.56
C THR A 659 -0.65 31.66 -8.47
N HIS A 660 -1.83 31.11 -8.33
CA HIS A 660 -3.11 31.81 -8.09
C HIS A 660 -4.11 30.85 -7.43
N CYS A 661 -5.28 31.34 -7.07
CA CYS A 661 -6.20 30.57 -6.19
C CYS A 661 -7.42 29.96 -6.91
N ASP A 662 -7.29 29.60 -8.19
CA ASP A 662 -8.34 28.83 -8.85
C ASP A 662 -8.20 27.32 -8.53
N GLU A 663 -9.30 26.59 -8.66
CA GLU A 663 -9.43 25.21 -8.12
C GLU A 663 -8.43 24.24 -8.74
N ASP A 664 -8.14 24.40 -10.03
CA ASP A 664 -7.18 23.58 -10.76
C ASP A 664 -5.70 23.87 -10.39
N HIS A 665 -5.45 24.81 -9.48
CA HIS A 665 -4.12 25.11 -8.94
C HIS A 665 -4.03 24.88 -7.43
N VAL A 666 -5.12 25.11 -6.68
CA VAL A 666 -5.05 25.17 -5.22
C VAL A 666 -5.83 24.08 -4.48
N ASN A 667 -6.75 23.34 -5.11
CA ASN A 667 -7.63 22.44 -4.36
C ASN A 667 -6.86 21.29 -3.67
N GLY A 668 -5.82 20.75 -4.29
CA GLY A 668 -4.97 19.72 -3.67
C GLY A 668 -4.12 20.27 -2.53
N ILE A 669 -3.66 21.51 -2.65
CA ILE A 669 -2.95 22.22 -1.56
C ILE A 669 -3.91 22.40 -0.38
N ASN A 670 -5.14 22.84 -0.63
CA ASN A 670 -6.19 22.95 0.40
C ASN A 670 -6.47 21.60 1.07
N GLU A 671 -6.50 20.52 0.28
CA GLU A 671 -6.66 19.15 0.80
C GLU A 671 -5.51 18.80 1.76
N LEU A 672 -4.26 19.11 1.40
CA LEU A 672 -3.08 18.87 2.25
C LEU A 672 -3.13 19.70 3.54
N LEU A 673 -3.52 20.95 3.43
CA LEU A 673 -3.59 21.89 4.58
C LEU A 673 -4.67 21.46 5.57
N ASN A 674 -5.81 20.98 5.07
CA ASN A 674 -6.97 20.68 5.92
C ASN A 674 -7.03 19.20 6.35
N SER A 675 -6.08 18.35 5.89
CA SER A 675 -6.01 16.95 6.31
C SER A 675 -5.66 16.81 7.80
N SER A 676 -6.44 16.00 8.52
CA SER A 676 -6.17 15.66 9.92
C SER A 676 -4.84 14.91 10.08
N ILE A 677 -4.44 14.13 9.07
CA ILE A 677 -3.20 13.33 9.10
C ILE A 677 -2.18 13.96 8.14
N LYS A 678 -1.12 14.50 8.71
CA LYS A 678 -0.06 15.17 7.94
C LYS A 678 0.87 14.16 7.28
N LYS A 679 0.45 13.58 6.15
CA LYS A 679 1.26 12.66 5.34
C LYS A 679 2.49 13.33 4.74
N LEU A 680 2.40 14.63 4.43
CA LEU A 680 3.50 15.50 4.01
C LEU A 680 3.51 16.73 4.90
N LYS A 681 4.68 17.12 5.37
CA LYS A 681 4.87 18.36 6.16
C LYS A 681 5.23 19.50 5.21
N ILE A 682 4.57 20.64 5.34
CA ILE A 682 4.85 21.85 4.57
C ILE A 682 5.53 22.83 5.53
N LYS A 683 6.68 23.41 5.14
CA LYS A 683 7.38 24.41 5.96
C LYS A 683 6.95 25.84 5.64
N ASN A 684 6.91 26.16 4.33
CA ASN A 684 6.60 27.51 3.87
C ASN A 684 5.62 27.45 2.70
N ILE A 685 4.67 28.39 2.66
CA ILE A 685 3.82 28.66 1.51
C ILE A 685 4.19 30.03 0.97
N ILE A 686 4.38 30.13 -0.35
CA ILE A 686 4.66 31.37 -1.07
C ILE A 686 3.41 31.72 -1.89
N LEU A 687 2.87 32.91 -1.65
CA LEU A 687 1.69 33.46 -2.33
C LEU A 687 2.08 34.75 -3.05
N PRO A 688 1.44 35.07 -4.19
CA PRO A 688 1.65 36.37 -4.80
C PRO A 688 1.14 37.49 -3.88
N ASP A 689 1.89 38.56 -3.73
CA ASP A 689 1.43 39.77 -3.00
C ASP A 689 0.64 40.63 -3.99
N ILE A 690 -0.65 40.45 -4.01
CA ILE A 690 -1.58 40.98 -5.04
C ILE A 690 -2.64 41.87 -4.41
N TYR A 691 -3.24 42.68 -5.24
CA TYR A 691 -4.38 43.54 -4.88
C TYR A 691 -5.62 42.68 -4.57
N LEU A 692 -5.90 41.66 -5.40
CA LEU A 692 -7.12 40.84 -5.34
C LEU A 692 -6.98 39.71 -4.31
N LYS A 693 -7.13 40.01 -3.01
CA LYS A 693 -7.09 39.02 -1.90
C LYS A 693 -8.53 38.59 -1.55
N ASP A 694 -9.11 37.80 -2.42
CA ASP A 694 -10.50 37.32 -2.31
C ASP A 694 -10.65 36.20 -1.24
N LYS A 695 -11.87 35.62 -1.15
CA LYS A 695 -12.19 34.56 -0.16
C LYS A 695 -11.36 33.29 -0.37
N LYS A 696 -11.07 32.91 -1.62
CA LYS A 696 -10.26 31.70 -1.91
C LYS A 696 -8.80 31.93 -1.45
N TYR A 697 -8.24 33.09 -1.76
CA TYR A 697 -6.90 33.51 -1.33
C TYR A 697 -6.78 33.47 0.20
N MET A 698 -7.73 34.14 0.88
CA MET A 698 -7.73 34.20 2.36
C MET A 698 -7.96 32.84 3.01
N SER A 699 -8.67 31.93 2.35
CA SER A 699 -8.84 30.55 2.83
C SER A 699 -7.51 29.82 2.89
N VAL A 700 -6.65 29.97 1.88
CA VAL A 700 -5.29 29.36 1.88
C VAL A 700 -4.44 29.96 3.01
N VAL A 701 -4.45 31.28 3.15
CA VAL A 701 -3.69 31.99 4.21
C VAL A 701 -4.13 31.47 5.59
N ASN A 702 -5.43 31.50 5.86
CA ASN A 702 -5.99 31.07 7.15
C ASN A 702 -5.67 29.59 7.44
N SER A 703 -5.78 28.71 6.43
CA SER A 703 -5.47 27.30 6.59
C SER A 703 -3.97 27.10 6.89
N ALA A 704 -3.08 27.84 6.23
CA ALA A 704 -1.64 27.80 6.48
C ALA A 704 -1.30 28.25 7.89
N GLU A 705 -1.87 29.37 8.32
CA GLU A 705 -1.65 29.93 9.66
C GLU A 705 -2.17 28.99 10.77
N ASN A 706 -3.35 28.42 10.58
CA ASN A 706 -3.92 27.44 11.52
C ASN A 706 -3.00 26.21 11.70
N ASN A 707 -2.28 25.85 10.64
CA ASN A 707 -1.31 24.74 10.65
C ASN A 707 0.11 25.17 11.03
N LYS A 708 0.31 26.43 11.43
CA LYS A 708 1.62 27.02 11.84
C LYS A 708 2.66 26.92 10.71
N ILE A 709 2.22 27.09 9.46
CA ILE A 709 3.07 27.11 8.26
C ILE A 709 3.41 28.56 7.95
N ASN A 710 4.69 28.85 7.67
CA ASN A 710 5.10 30.22 7.33
C ASN A 710 4.49 30.64 5.99
N VAL A 711 3.81 31.78 5.98
CA VAL A 711 3.28 32.40 4.75
C VAL A 711 4.27 33.47 4.29
N LEU A 712 4.80 33.31 3.10
CA LEU A 712 5.73 34.26 2.45
C LEU A 712 5.02 34.87 1.25
N TYR A 713 5.33 36.12 0.97
CA TYR A 713 4.73 36.85 -0.16
C TYR A 713 5.80 37.18 -1.20
N ILE A 714 5.45 37.06 -2.48
CA ILE A 714 6.35 37.35 -3.59
C ILE A 714 5.66 38.29 -4.57
N THR A 715 6.45 39.22 -5.13
CA THR A 715 5.97 40.19 -6.14
C THR A 715 7.06 40.37 -7.20
N LYS A 716 6.70 40.99 -8.33
CA LYS A 716 7.63 41.18 -9.47
C LYS A 716 8.93 41.85 -9.05
N GLY A 717 10.04 41.34 -9.57
CA GLY A 717 11.40 41.77 -9.23
C GLY A 717 12.01 41.04 -8.04
N ASN A 718 11.20 40.42 -7.18
CA ASN A 718 11.73 39.63 -6.06
C ASN A 718 12.48 38.41 -6.58
N SER A 719 13.47 37.95 -5.82
CA SER A 719 14.18 36.71 -6.13
C SER A 719 14.38 35.85 -4.90
N LEU A 720 14.27 34.55 -5.09
CA LEU A 720 14.53 33.51 -4.08
C LEU A 720 15.71 32.67 -4.54
N LYS A 721 16.78 32.62 -3.77
CA LYS A 721 17.95 31.79 -4.07
C LYS A 721 18.01 30.58 -3.13
N ILE A 722 18.03 29.38 -3.71
CA ILE A 722 18.11 28.12 -2.97
C ILE A 722 19.36 27.38 -3.47
N GLY A 723 20.45 27.46 -2.71
CA GLY A 723 21.74 26.95 -3.16
C GLY A 723 22.18 27.65 -4.44
N ASN A 724 22.37 26.90 -5.52
CA ASN A 724 22.79 27.41 -6.82
C ASN A 724 21.61 27.65 -7.79
N VAL A 725 20.37 27.42 -7.32
CA VAL A 725 19.16 27.66 -8.09
C VAL A 725 18.60 29.02 -7.71
N LYS A 726 18.30 29.85 -8.69
CA LYS A 726 17.69 31.19 -8.47
C LYS A 726 16.32 31.22 -9.14
N PHE A 727 15.33 31.67 -8.40
CA PHE A 727 13.99 32.00 -8.92
C PHE A 727 13.84 33.51 -8.92
N THR A 728 13.36 34.08 -10.03
CA THR A 728 13.02 35.50 -10.14
C THR A 728 11.54 35.61 -10.49
N CYS A 729 10.80 36.39 -9.72
CA CYS A 729 9.38 36.66 -9.97
C CYS A 729 9.26 37.73 -11.06
N LEU A 730 8.58 37.41 -12.15
CA LEU A 730 8.36 38.31 -13.29
C LEU A 730 6.99 39.00 -13.21
N SER A 731 6.02 38.36 -12.56
CA SER A 731 4.63 38.83 -12.34
C SER A 731 4.07 38.10 -11.11
N PRO A 732 3.08 38.63 -10.40
CA PRO A 732 2.44 39.92 -10.55
C PRO A 732 3.12 41.01 -9.72
N GLY A 733 2.71 42.27 -9.95
CA GLY A 733 2.93 43.38 -9.03
C GLY A 733 1.81 43.48 -8.00
N THR A 734 1.90 44.52 -7.16
CA THR A 734 0.89 44.78 -6.11
C THR A 734 -0.29 45.62 -6.59
N GLU A 735 -0.20 46.13 -7.82
CA GLU A 735 -1.21 46.95 -8.46
C GLU A 735 -2.45 46.15 -8.86
N TYR A 736 -3.60 46.84 -8.98
CA TYR A 736 -4.80 46.24 -9.54
C TYR A 736 -4.59 45.99 -11.04
N ILE A 737 -4.88 44.82 -11.50
CA ILE A 737 -4.81 44.40 -12.91
C ILE A 737 -6.22 44.36 -13.50
N ASN A 738 -7.07 43.49 -13.01
CA ASN A 738 -8.46 43.29 -13.38
C ASN A 738 -9.11 42.32 -12.35
N ASP A 739 -10.30 41.80 -12.63
CA ASP A 739 -10.99 40.87 -11.71
C ASP A 739 -10.73 39.38 -12.04
N ASP A 740 -9.87 39.08 -13.02
CA ASP A 740 -9.49 37.71 -13.38
C ASP A 740 -8.31 37.23 -12.52
N ARG A 741 -8.50 36.18 -11.76
CA ARG A 741 -7.44 35.58 -10.90
C ARG A 741 -6.26 35.04 -11.71
N ASN A 742 -6.50 34.56 -12.92
CA ASN A 742 -5.47 34.01 -13.81
C ASN A 742 -4.37 35.06 -14.07
N ASP A 743 -4.77 36.31 -14.28
CA ASP A 743 -3.86 37.42 -14.57
C ASP A 743 -2.97 37.82 -13.37
N TYR A 744 -3.30 37.35 -12.17
CA TYR A 744 -2.47 37.48 -10.94
C TYR A 744 -1.57 36.26 -10.71
N SER A 745 -1.42 35.35 -11.67
CA SER A 745 -0.55 34.18 -11.54
C SER A 745 0.90 34.59 -11.31
N THR A 746 1.55 33.91 -10.35
CA THR A 746 2.99 34.08 -10.13
C THR A 746 3.77 33.50 -11.31
N VAL A 747 4.46 34.36 -12.04
CA VAL A 747 5.36 33.95 -13.12
C VAL A 747 6.78 33.89 -12.58
N LEU A 748 7.40 32.71 -12.61
CA LEU A 748 8.75 32.48 -12.07
C LEU A 748 9.72 32.07 -13.15
N ARG A 749 10.88 32.75 -13.20
CA ARG A 749 12.02 32.30 -13.98
C ARG A 749 13.01 31.61 -13.06
N LEU A 750 13.27 30.33 -13.33
CA LEU A 750 14.28 29.51 -12.66
C LEU A 750 15.57 29.54 -13.49
N GLU A 751 16.71 29.71 -12.82
CA GLU A 751 18.06 29.64 -13.41
C GLU A 751 18.94 28.71 -12.57
N TYR A 752 19.58 27.74 -13.26
CA TYR A 752 20.56 26.82 -12.68
C TYR A 752 21.71 26.61 -13.67
N HIS A 753 22.79 27.36 -13.47
CA HIS A 753 23.93 27.40 -14.44
C HIS A 753 23.45 27.79 -15.85
N GLN A 754 23.57 26.89 -16.83
CA GLN A 754 23.11 27.11 -18.20
C GLN A 754 21.64 26.71 -18.42
N PHE A 755 21.03 26.00 -17.47
CA PHE A 755 19.61 25.60 -17.51
C PHE A 755 18.72 26.75 -17.03
N SER A 756 17.68 27.03 -17.78
CA SER A 756 16.65 27.98 -17.35
C SER A 756 15.25 27.49 -17.72
N MET A 757 14.28 27.79 -16.88
CA MET A 757 12.87 27.44 -17.12
C MET A 757 11.97 28.58 -16.65
N VAL A 758 10.90 28.83 -17.43
CA VAL A 758 9.87 29.79 -17.04
C VAL A 758 8.59 29.02 -16.70
N PHE A 759 8.03 29.32 -15.52
CA PHE A 759 6.73 28.85 -15.05
C PHE A 759 5.77 30.03 -15.14
N THR A 760 4.72 29.90 -15.92
CA THR A 760 3.83 31.01 -16.30
C THR A 760 2.52 31.05 -15.51
N GLY A 761 2.20 29.95 -14.78
CA GLY A 761 0.82 29.80 -14.27
C GLY A 761 -0.17 29.90 -15.42
N ASP A 762 -1.25 30.64 -15.22
CA ASP A 762 -2.35 30.75 -16.19
C ASP A 762 -2.53 32.18 -16.73
N ILE A 763 -1.44 32.96 -16.81
CA ILE A 763 -1.51 34.33 -17.33
C ILE A 763 -2.06 34.35 -18.75
N SER A 764 -2.75 35.45 -19.06
CA SER A 764 -3.22 35.76 -20.40
C SER A 764 -2.11 36.40 -21.25
N GLY A 765 -2.30 36.48 -22.55
CA GLY A 765 -1.44 37.21 -23.50
C GLY A 765 -1.27 38.66 -23.13
N GLU A 766 -2.28 39.29 -22.52
CA GLU A 766 -2.19 40.71 -22.06
C GLU A 766 -1.12 40.85 -20.97
N ILE A 767 -1.04 39.86 -20.07
CA ILE A 767 -0.02 39.89 -18.99
C ILE A 767 1.37 39.59 -19.59
N GLU A 768 1.46 38.68 -20.57
CA GLU A 768 2.73 38.42 -21.27
C GLU A 768 3.29 39.72 -21.88
N GLU A 769 2.44 40.50 -22.54
CA GLU A 769 2.82 41.80 -23.11
C GLU A 769 3.28 42.80 -22.02
N LYS A 770 2.52 42.91 -20.92
CA LYS A 770 2.89 43.75 -19.78
C LYS A 770 4.27 43.39 -19.23
N ILE A 771 4.56 42.06 -19.10
CA ILE A 771 5.85 41.56 -18.63
C ILE A 771 6.97 41.97 -19.59
N LEU A 772 6.74 41.85 -20.90
CA LEU A 772 7.72 42.22 -21.97
C LEU A 772 8.08 43.70 -21.97
N GLU A 773 7.18 44.55 -21.53
CA GLU A 773 7.34 46.01 -21.52
C GLU A 773 7.86 46.56 -20.17
N ASP A 774 7.79 45.75 -19.09
CA ASP A 774 8.12 46.18 -17.74
C ASP A 774 9.63 46.31 -17.53
N LYS A 775 10.09 47.53 -17.23
CA LYS A 775 11.50 47.90 -17.06
C LYS A 775 12.18 47.17 -15.90
N LEU A 776 11.43 46.76 -14.88
CA LEU A 776 11.98 46.03 -13.73
C LEU A 776 12.39 44.61 -14.06
N VAL A 777 11.66 43.98 -14.96
CA VAL A 777 11.84 42.53 -15.21
C VAL A 777 12.28 42.22 -16.64
N VAL A 778 12.21 43.17 -17.61
CA VAL A 778 12.52 42.94 -19.02
C VAL A 778 13.94 42.36 -19.23
N ASN A 779 14.90 42.77 -18.39
CA ASN A 779 16.27 42.25 -18.45
C ASN A 779 16.39 40.78 -18.03
N ASN A 780 15.36 40.25 -17.32
CA ASN A 780 15.27 38.84 -16.94
C ASN A 780 14.49 38.02 -17.98
N ILE A 781 13.92 38.66 -18.98
CA ILE A 781 13.18 38.01 -20.08
C ILE A 781 14.11 37.78 -21.23
N ARG A 782 14.63 36.58 -21.33
CA ARG A 782 15.59 36.16 -22.35
C ARG A 782 15.36 34.68 -22.67
N GLU A 783 15.98 34.19 -23.69
CA GLU A 783 15.87 32.81 -24.14
C GLU A 783 15.92 31.85 -22.93
N CYS A 784 15.10 30.84 -22.94
CA CYS A 784 15.05 29.82 -21.91
C CYS A 784 15.10 28.41 -22.50
N VAL A 785 15.59 27.47 -21.74
CA VAL A 785 15.68 26.07 -22.18
C VAL A 785 14.30 25.41 -22.13
N ALA A 786 13.51 25.73 -21.10
CA ALA A 786 12.23 25.08 -20.82
C ALA A 786 11.14 26.12 -20.53
N LEU A 787 9.94 25.84 -20.97
CA LEU A 787 8.75 26.66 -20.71
C LEU A 787 7.61 25.77 -20.20
N LYS A 788 7.02 26.13 -19.07
CA LYS A 788 5.67 25.66 -18.74
C LYS A 788 4.71 26.56 -19.51
N VAL A 789 3.96 25.98 -20.44
CA VAL A 789 3.02 26.71 -21.32
C VAL A 789 1.86 27.28 -20.49
N ALA A 790 1.53 28.55 -20.72
CA ALA A 790 0.52 29.24 -19.95
C ALA A 790 -0.89 28.67 -20.17
N HIS A 791 -1.69 28.67 -19.12
CA HIS A 791 -3.13 28.36 -19.11
C HIS A 791 -3.44 27.06 -19.87
N HIS A 792 -2.64 26.02 -19.61
CA HIS A 792 -2.78 24.66 -20.16
C HIS A 792 -2.80 24.61 -21.71
N GLY A 793 -2.26 25.64 -22.37
CA GLY A 793 -2.25 25.75 -23.84
C GLY A 793 -3.51 26.41 -24.40
N SER A 794 -4.12 27.33 -23.64
CA SER A 794 -5.21 28.20 -24.11
C SER A 794 -4.75 29.05 -25.30
N LYS A 795 -5.64 29.28 -26.28
CA LYS A 795 -5.35 30.13 -27.43
C LYS A 795 -5.13 31.61 -27.04
N TYR A 796 -5.60 32.02 -25.86
CA TYR A 796 -5.48 33.39 -25.37
C TYR A 796 -4.18 33.67 -24.61
N SER A 797 -3.28 32.68 -24.57
CA SER A 797 -1.99 32.74 -23.86
C SER A 797 -0.89 32.23 -24.77
N THR A 798 0.36 32.37 -24.34
CA THR A 798 1.56 31.87 -25.05
C THR A 798 1.61 32.50 -26.46
N THR A 799 1.68 33.87 -26.51
CA THR A 799 1.65 34.68 -27.71
C THR A 799 2.92 34.52 -28.53
N ASP A 800 2.83 34.84 -29.81
CA ASP A 800 3.99 34.82 -30.75
C ASP A 800 5.13 35.72 -30.23
N ARG A 801 4.82 36.93 -29.79
CA ARG A 801 5.79 37.89 -29.27
C ARG A 801 6.50 37.37 -28.01
N TRP A 802 5.76 36.71 -27.13
CA TRP A 802 6.29 36.03 -25.94
C TRP A 802 7.27 34.93 -26.38
N LEU A 803 6.86 34.04 -27.28
CA LEU A 803 7.66 32.92 -27.78
C LEU A 803 8.91 33.40 -28.54
N GLU A 804 8.80 34.45 -29.36
CA GLU A 804 9.96 35.06 -30.06
C GLU A 804 11.03 35.56 -29.08
N LYS A 805 10.60 36.01 -27.89
CA LYS A 805 11.52 36.57 -26.89
C LYS A 805 12.20 35.46 -26.05
N ILE A 806 11.42 34.44 -25.63
CA ILE A 806 11.91 33.40 -24.72
C ILE A 806 12.47 32.17 -25.45
N LYS A 807 12.06 31.91 -26.70
CA LYS A 807 12.57 30.82 -27.59
C LYS A 807 12.81 29.49 -26.85
N PRO A 808 11.79 28.86 -26.27
CA PRO A 808 12.00 27.64 -25.47
C PRO A 808 12.41 26.45 -26.35
N THR A 809 13.47 25.75 -25.97
CA THR A 809 13.85 24.48 -26.62
C THR A 809 12.82 23.40 -26.33
N TYR A 810 12.26 23.40 -25.10
CA TYR A 810 11.28 22.41 -24.64
C TYR A 810 10.08 23.13 -24.03
N SER A 811 8.87 22.73 -24.44
CA SER A 811 7.62 23.25 -23.92
C SER A 811 6.83 22.14 -23.23
N PHE A 812 6.35 22.42 -22.03
CA PHE A 812 5.63 21.46 -21.18
C PHE A 812 4.20 21.97 -20.96
N ILE A 813 3.22 21.13 -21.30
CA ILE A 813 1.81 21.45 -21.15
C ILE A 813 1.21 20.51 -20.10
N SER A 814 0.79 21.07 -18.96
CA SER A 814 0.00 20.35 -17.95
C SER A 814 -1.45 20.36 -18.40
N VAL A 815 -2.02 19.21 -18.70
CA VAL A 815 -3.39 19.10 -19.24
C VAL A 815 -3.95 17.71 -18.95
N GLY A 816 -5.24 17.64 -18.69
CA GLY A 816 -5.93 16.39 -18.41
C GLY A 816 -6.36 15.64 -19.66
N LYS A 817 -6.21 14.31 -19.64
CA LYS A 817 -6.76 13.43 -20.68
C LYS A 817 -8.28 13.65 -20.76
N ASN A 818 -8.80 13.86 -21.96
CA ASN A 818 -10.23 14.08 -22.22
C ASN A 818 -10.79 15.34 -21.50
N ASN A 819 -9.98 16.42 -21.39
CA ASN A 819 -10.45 17.65 -20.75
C ASN A 819 -11.56 18.32 -21.57
N MET A 820 -12.48 18.98 -20.87
CA MET A 820 -13.68 19.60 -21.48
C MET A 820 -13.40 20.98 -22.09
N TYR A 821 -12.19 21.54 -21.85
CA TYR A 821 -11.83 22.90 -22.29
C TYR A 821 -11.24 22.90 -23.71
N GLY A 822 -10.95 21.74 -24.27
CA GLY A 822 -10.31 21.60 -25.57
C GLY A 822 -8.84 22.04 -25.58
N HIS A 823 -8.18 22.08 -24.44
CA HIS A 823 -6.76 22.43 -24.32
C HIS A 823 -5.87 21.20 -24.51
N PRO A 824 -4.63 21.38 -25.02
CA PRO A 824 -4.15 22.60 -25.67
C PRO A 824 -4.85 22.82 -27.01
N THR A 825 -5.07 24.08 -27.38
CA THR A 825 -5.67 24.44 -28.67
C THR A 825 -4.64 24.25 -29.78
N GLN A 826 -5.14 24.00 -31.00
CA GLN A 826 -4.25 23.81 -32.14
C GLN A 826 -3.42 25.07 -32.40
N GLU A 827 -4.02 26.27 -32.24
CA GLU A 827 -3.31 27.53 -32.41
C GLU A 827 -2.08 27.64 -31.49
N THR A 828 -2.18 27.18 -30.26
CA THR A 828 -1.05 27.21 -29.32
C THR A 828 0.02 26.20 -29.74
N LEU A 829 -0.38 25.02 -30.18
CA LEU A 829 0.56 24.01 -30.69
C LEU A 829 1.31 24.55 -31.92
N ASP A 830 0.60 25.16 -32.87
CA ASP A 830 1.18 25.73 -34.10
C ASP A 830 2.22 26.83 -33.76
N ARG A 831 1.90 27.71 -32.79
CA ARG A 831 2.84 28.75 -32.31
C ARG A 831 4.12 28.16 -31.70
N LEU A 832 3.99 27.10 -30.91
CA LEU A 832 5.14 26.41 -30.30
C LEU A 832 5.99 25.70 -31.36
N GLU A 833 5.36 25.14 -32.41
CA GLU A 833 6.07 24.49 -33.53
C GLU A 833 6.82 25.51 -34.38
N GLN A 834 6.25 26.70 -34.57
CA GLN A 834 6.90 27.80 -35.34
C GLN A 834 8.24 28.20 -34.71
N VAL A 835 8.35 28.18 -33.38
CA VAL A 835 9.62 28.45 -32.69
C VAL A 835 10.46 27.18 -32.50
N THR A 836 10.11 26.09 -33.16
CA THR A 836 10.81 24.78 -33.11
C THR A 836 10.97 24.19 -31.69
N SER A 837 10.00 24.49 -30.80
CA SER A 837 10.01 23.96 -29.45
C SER A 837 9.51 22.51 -29.43
N LYS A 838 10.23 21.63 -28.74
CA LYS A 838 9.78 20.24 -28.56
C LYS A 838 8.73 20.17 -27.45
N ILE A 839 7.54 19.68 -27.79
CA ILE A 839 6.35 19.73 -26.92
C ILE A 839 6.20 18.40 -26.15
N PHE A 840 5.99 18.49 -24.83
CA PHE A 840 5.66 17.39 -23.93
C PHE A 840 4.33 17.70 -23.23
N ARG A 841 3.41 16.70 -23.19
CA ARG A 841 2.06 16.88 -22.66
C ARG A 841 1.75 15.82 -21.62
N THR A 842 1.21 16.23 -20.46
CA THR A 842 0.88 15.28 -19.38
C THR A 842 -0.29 14.34 -19.74
N ASP A 843 -1.20 14.75 -20.60
CA ASP A 843 -2.32 13.88 -21.04
C ASP A 843 -1.82 12.66 -21.85
N TYR A 844 -0.71 12.78 -22.59
CA TYR A 844 -0.09 11.69 -23.36
C TYR A 844 1.00 10.96 -22.56
N SER A 845 1.93 11.71 -21.99
CA SER A 845 3.15 11.17 -21.37
C SER A 845 2.99 10.79 -19.91
N GLY A 846 1.84 11.14 -19.28
CA GLY A 846 1.74 11.10 -17.83
C GLY A 846 2.74 12.09 -17.24
N GLU A 847 3.36 11.75 -16.13
CA GLU A 847 4.43 12.56 -15.53
C GLU A 847 5.61 12.71 -16.50
N VAL A 848 6.17 13.94 -16.56
CA VAL A 848 7.39 14.21 -17.31
C VAL A 848 8.46 14.75 -16.37
N ASP A 849 9.55 14.01 -16.21
CA ASP A 849 10.72 14.41 -15.40
C ASP A 849 11.76 15.10 -16.24
N ILE A 850 12.20 16.28 -15.82
CA ILE A 850 13.29 17.06 -16.39
C ILE A 850 14.45 17.00 -15.38
N ILE A 851 15.58 16.44 -15.79
CA ILE A 851 16.74 16.27 -14.93
C ILE A 851 17.90 17.04 -15.56
N SER A 852 18.49 18.00 -14.84
CA SER A 852 19.62 18.76 -15.33
C SER A 852 20.72 18.88 -14.28
N ASP A 853 21.96 18.79 -14.69
CA ASP A 853 23.15 19.14 -13.89
C ASP A 853 23.57 20.60 -14.10
N GLY A 854 22.76 21.34 -14.86
CA GLY A 854 23.04 22.75 -15.24
C GLY A 854 23.69 22.90 -16.60
N LYS A 855 24.08 21.81 -17.25
CA LYS A 855 24.61 21.77 -18.62
C LYS A 855 23.80 20.83 -19.49
N GLU A 856 23.75 19.58 -19.09
CA GLU A 856 23.01 18.52 -19.79
C GLU A 856 21.60 18.42 -19.26
N ILE A 857 20.68 17.98 -20.11
CA ILE A 857 19.27 17.82 -19.81
C ILE A 857 18.84 16.43 -20.26
N SER A 858 18.14 15.73 -19.37
CA SER A 858 17.49 14.47 -19.68
C SER A 858 16.00 14.62 -19.38
N ILE A 859 15.16 14.26 -20.34
CA ILE A 859 13.70 14.28 -20.17
C ILE A 859 13.22 12.84 -20.19
N ILE A 860 12.41 12.47 -19.19
CA ILE A 860 11.90 11.11 -19.00
C ILE A 860 10.37 11.18 -18.91
N GLU A 861 9.71 10.52 -19.85
CA GLU A 861 8.25 10.38 -19.86
C GLU A 861 7.87 9.10 -19.12
N ASN A 862 6.92 9.19 -18.21
CA ASN A 862 6.45 8.02 -17.40
C ASN A 862 5.71 7.02 -18.30
N ILE A 863 4.94 7.51 -19.25
CA ILE A 863 4.27 6.70 -20.26
C ILE A 863 4.97 6.96 -21.59
N LYS A 864 5.66 5.94 -22.10
CA LYS A 864 6.28 6.05 -23.42
C LYS A 864 5.22 5.77 -24.48
N ASN A 865 4.92 6.75 -25.26
CA ASN A 865 4.02 6.57 -26.40
C ASN A 865 4.82 5.86 -27.51
N THR A 866 4.55 4.56 -27.70
CA THR A 866 5.20 3.75 -28.72
C THR A 866 4.64 4.00 -30.12
N ASP A 867 3.60 4.84 -30.23
CA ASP A 867 2.82 5.05 -31.44
C ASP A 867 2.98 6.48 -32.03
N LYS A 868 4.15 7.11 -31.87
CA LYS A 868 4.50 8.32 -32.62
C LYS A 868 5.24 7.93 -33.91
#